data_6baca494c79eebbcac0ff44f61ecaf42
#
_entry.id   6baca494c79eebbcac0ff44f61ecaf42
#
_cell.length_a   1.000
_cell.length_b   1.000
_cell.length_c   1.000
_cell.angle_alpha   90.00
_cell.angle_beta   90.00
_cell.angle_gamma   90.00
#
_symmetry.space_group_name_H-M   'P 1'
#
loop_
_entity.id
_entity.type
_entity.pdbx_description
1 polymer ?
#
loop_
_entity_poly.entity_id
_entity_poly.type
_entity_poly.pdbx_seq_one_letter_code
_entity_poly.pdbx_strand_id
1 'polypeptide(L)'
;GRKLTDSEVFGFSQVNSEHCRHKIFNGLFIIDGEEKESSLFKLIKRTSETNPNKIVSAYKDNVAFNDGPEIEQFAPASGDKPDFFEVKKMKSVISLKAETHNFPTTVEPFNGAATGTGGEIRDRLGGGKASLPIAGTAVYMTSYPRTEGARAWENAMPERKWLYQTPEQILIKASNGASDFGNKFGQPLICGSVLTFEHAENYKKFAFDKVIMLAGGVGFAKKGDSLKGEPKPGEKVIVMGGDNYRIGMGGGAVSSVDTGLYDNAIELNAVQRANPEMQKRVSNVIRTLAESDSNPIVSIHDHGAGGHLNCLSELVEATGGKIDMDNLPIGDPTLSDKEIIGNESQERMGLLVEEKDIELIKRIADRERAPMYVVGETTDDMQFVFECKNGDKPINLRLDYMIGKPPRTVITDSTIEEKFASVEADDSKVEGYIENVLQMEAVACKDWLTNKVDRSVTGKVARQQCAGEIQLPVNDLGAVALDYRGKSGIATSIGHAPAVALVDPAAGSVISIAEALTNIVWAPLKDGLESVSLSANWMWPCKNPGEDARLYKAVEACSDFACELGVNIPTGKDSLSMTQKYGDDKVYSPGTVIISAGAEVEDIKKIVSPALQNKKGSYIYHIDFSFDTLKLGGSALALSLNRLGDEVPTVADPSYFVDAFEAVQELIKSGLVLAGHDISAGGMLTALLEMCFPKVNGGLKVDLNAIAEDSWVKILFSENPGVLIQVEDKNAVEKLLQDAGVGFAQIATVVDGRELSIAKGGKEITLDIDKMRDLWFKSSYLLDRKKKKKKCAKE
;
A
#
# COMPACT_ATOMS: atom_id res chain seq x y z
N GLY A 1 4.47 -21.94 38.79
CA GLY A 1 5.47 -22.82 39.32
C GLY A 1 5.69 -24.11 38.50
N ARG A 2 5.09 -24.32 37.29
CA ARG A 2 5.38 -25.44 36.39
C ARG A 2 6.36 -25.00 35.29
N LYS A 3 7.01 -25.96 34.65
CA LYS A 3 7.79 -25.70 33.44
C LYS A 3 6.85 -25.38 32.29
N LEU A 4 7.27 -24.48 31.40
CA LEU A 4 6.59 -24.21 30.16
C LEU A 4 6.73 -25.41 29.20
N THR A 5 5.74 -25.64 28.38
CA THR A 5 5.81 -26.59 27.26
C THR A 5 6.63 -25.97 26.11
N ASP A 6 7.04 -26.77 25.15
CA ASP A 6 7.68 -26.26 23.93
C ASP A 6 6.72 -25.43 23.06
N SER A 7 5.45 -25.79 23.05
CA SER A 7 4.37 -25.01 22.37
C SER A 7 4.18 -23.64 23.01
N GLU A 8 4.22 -23.55 24.34
CA GLU A 8 4.12 -22.27 25.05
C GLU A 8 5.34 -21.38 24.77
N VAL A 9 6.56 -21.94 24.78
CA VAL A 9 7.78 -21.18 24.47
C VAL A 9 7.77 -20.71 23.02
N PHE A 10 7.45 -21.59 22.09
CA PHE A 10 7.34 -21.26 20.67
C PHE A 10 6.26 -20.19 20.44
N GLY A 11 5.07 -20.39 20.97
CA GLY A 11 3.96 -19.47 20.84
C GLY A 11 4.27 -18.11 21.42
N PHE A 12 4.88 -18.05 22.63
CA PHE A 12 5.28 -16.79 23.22
C PHE A 12 6.28 -16.01 22.34
N SER A 13 7.19 -16.71 21.67
CA SER A 13 8.14 -16.07 20.73
C SER A 13 7.43 -15.41 19.55
N GLN A 14 6.34 -16.01 19.04
CA GLN A 14 5.57 -15.47 17.92
C GLN A 14 4.74 -14.26 18.33
N VAL A 15 3.91 -14.38 19.36
CA VAL A 15 3.03 -13.27 19.83
C VAL A 15 3.82 -12.10 20.43
N ASN A 16 5.06 -12.30 20.83
CA ASN A 16 5.95 -11.25 21.32
C ASN A 16 7.03 -10.82 20.30
N SER A 17 6.90 -11.21 19.04
CA SER A 17 7.76 -10.70 17.96
C SER A 17 7.53 -9.19 17.72
N GLU A 18 8.45 -8.53 17.04
CA GLU A 18 8.27 -7.12 16.62
C GLU A 18 7.03 -6.98 15.74
N HIS A 19 6.83 -7.96 14.85
CA HIS A 19 5.69 -8.01 13.93
C HIS A 19 4.32 -7.91 14.64
N CYS A 20 4.17 -8.60 15.80
CA CYS A 20 2.90 -8.62 16.53
C CYS A 20 2.78 -7.49 17.57
N ARG A 21 3.90 -6.97 18.08
CA ARG A 21 3.90 -6.06 19.24
C ARG A 21 4.30 -4.63 18.96
N HIS A 22 4.85 -4.35 17.77
CA HIS A 22 5.29 -3.01 17.41
C HIS A 22 6.12 -2.34 18.53
N LYS A 23 7.10 -3.08 19.07
CA LYS A 23 7.87 -2.66 20.27
C LYS A 23 8.66 -1.39 20.02
N ILE A 24 9.19 -1.21 18.80
CA ILE A 24 9.91 -0.01 18.39
C ILE A 24 8.93 1.16 18.31
N PHE A 25 7.79 0.99 17.61
CA PHE A 25 6.78 2.06 17.50
C PHE A 25 6.20 2.48 18.86
N ASN A 26 6.10 1.56 19.82
CA ASN A 26 5.67 1.84 21.18
C ASN A 26 6.82 2.19 22.13
N GLY A 27 8.07 2.18 21.63
CA GLY A 27 9.28 2.35 22.40
C GLY A 27 9.46 3.77 22.97
N LEU A 28 10.46 3.88 23.85
CA LEU A 28 10.98 5.13 24.35
C LEU A 28 12.25 5.46 23.56
N PHE A 29 12.25 6.60 22.89
CA PHE A 29 13.41 7.05 22.12
C PHE A 29 14.28 8.01 22.94
N ILE A 30 15.58 7.77 22.96
CA ILE A 30 16.62 8.65 23.48
C ILE A 30 17.54 8.97 22.31
N ILE A 31 17.44 10.18 21.77
CA ILE A 31 18.20 10.61 20.60
C ILE A 31 19.14 11.75 21.04
N ASP A 32 20.42 11.60 20.75
CA ASP A 32 21.47 12.55 21.15
C ASP A 32 21.54 12.77 22.66
N GLY A 33 21.14 11.76 23.44
CA GLY A 33 21.07 11.82 24.91
C GLY A 33 19.80 12.46 25.45
N GLU A 34 18.87 12.89 24.59
CA GLU A 34 17.59 13.49 24.98
C GLU A 34 16.43 12.50 24.83
N GLU A 35 15.66 12.33 25.90
CA GLU A 35 14.45 11.51 25.87
C GLU A 35 13.34 12.21 25.11
N LYS A 36 12.77 11.53 24.11
CA LYS A 36 11.65 12.05 23.32
C LYS A 36 10.32 11.90 24.08
N GLU A 37 9.51 12.93 24.06
CA GLU A 37 8.25 13.01 24.81
C GLU A 37 7.22 11.96 24.35
N SER A 38 7.18 11.68 23.06
CA SER A 38 6.20 10.78 22.44
C SER A 38 6.83 9.53 21.82
N SER A 39 6.15 8.39 21.93
CA SER A 39 6.46 7.24 21.07
C SER A 39 6.00 7.49 19.64
N LEU A 40 6.54 6.76 18.67
CA LEU A 40 6.12 6.87 17.26
C LEU A 40 4.61 6.60 17.10
N PHE A 41 4.09 5.62 17.82
CA PHE A 41 2.66 5.32 17.79
C PHE A 41 1.79 6.47 18.31
N LYS A 42 2.24 7.19 19.35
CA LYS A 42 1.53 8.38 19.83
C LYS A 42 1.53 9.52 18.81
N LEU A 43 2.65 9.73 18.10
CA LEU A 43 2.75 10.72 17.03
C LEU A 43 1.73 10.43 15.92
N ILE A 44 1.64 9.18 15.47
CA ILE A 44 0.66 8.79 14.45
C ILE A 44 -0.77 8.96 14.97
N LYS A 45 -1.05 8.47 16.19
CA LYS A 45 -2.38 8.57 16.80
C LYS A 45 -2.86 10.00 16.98
N ARG A 46 -1.95 10.94 17.25
CA ARG A 46 -2.24 12.37 17.34
C ARG A 46 -2.97 12.89 16.10
N THR A 47 -2.64 12.40 14.90
CA THR A 47 -3.31 12.84 13.67
C THR A 47 -4.81 12.58 13.69
N SER A 48 -5.23 11.43 14.21
CA SER A 48 -6.64 11.06 14.35
C SER A 48 -7.33 11.72 15.55
N GLU A 49 -6.56 12.10 16.56
CA GLU A 49 -7.06 12.87 17.71
C GLU A 49 -7.26 14.34 17.33
N THR A 50 -6.38 14.90 16.50
CA THR A 50 -6.46 16.28 16.00
C THR A 50 -7.52 16.42 14.91
N ASN A 51 -7.53 15.48 13.97
CA ASN A 51 -8.45 15.48 12.81
C ASN A 51 -9.28 14.18 12.80
N PRO A 52 -10.28 14.04 13.68
CA PRO A 52 -11.11 12.83 13.74
C PRO A 52 -11.99 12.66 12.49
N ASN A 53 -12.37 13.74 11.84
CA ASN A 53 -13.10 13.79 10.58
C ASN A 53 -14.18 12.70 10.47
N LYS A 54 -14.05 11.77 9.52
CA LYS A 54 -15.01 10.68 9.28
C LYS A 54 -14.67 9.37 10.03
N ILE A 55 -13.68 9.32 10.90
CA ILE A 55 -13.28 8.09 11.60
C ILE A 55 -14.44 7.53 12.44
N VAL A 56 -14.79 6.28 12.20
CA VAL A 56 -15.72 5.49 13.01
C VAL A 56 -14.96 4.55 13.93
N SER A 57 -13.87 3.94 13.43
CA SER A 57 -12.98 3.08 14.21
C SER A 57 -11.54 3.19 13.70
N ALA A 58 -10.59 3.32 14.63
CA ALA A 58 -9.16 3.33 14.35
C ALA A 58 -8.40 2.63 15.48
N TYR A 59 -7.31 1.95 15.16
CA TYR A 59 -6.36 1.30 16.10
C TYR A 59 -6.94 0.20 17.01
N LYS A 60 -8.16 -0.25 16.78
CA LYS A 60 -8.86 -1.26 17.59
C LYS A 60 -9.16 -2.54 16.83
N ASP A 61 -8.84 -2.58 15.56
CA ASP A 61 -9.16 -3.66 14.66
C ASP A 61 -8.12 -3.76 13.54
N ASN A 62 -8.18 -4.78 12.72
CA ASN A 62 -7.29 -5.00 11.59
C ASN A 62 -7.37 -3.89 10.51
N VAL A 63 -8.49 -3.15 10.49
CA VAL A 63 -8.74 -2.06 9.54
C VAL A 63 -9.20 -0.79 10.25
N ALA A 64 -9.05 0.35 9.58
CA ALA A 64 -9.76 1.56 9.94
C ALA A 64 -11.09 1.66 9.19
N PHE A 65 -12.10 2.20 9.85
CA PHE A 65 -13.39 2.52 9.26
C PHE A 65 -13.67 4.02 9.32
N ASN A 66 -14.05 4.57 8.16
CA ASN A 66 -14.59 5.90 8.04
C ASN A 66 -16.09 5.86 7.73
N ASP A 67 -16.84 6.87 8.15
CA ASP A 67 -18.24 7.01 7.77
C ASP A 67 -18.38 7.09 6.24
N GLY A 68 -19.32 6.39 5.68
CA GLY A 68 -19.58 6.31 4.25
C GLY A 68 -20.99 6.77 3.90
N PRO A 69 -21.31 6.84 2.61
CA PRO A 69 -22.64 7.25 2.14
C PRO A 69 -23.70 6.19 2.45
N GLU A 70 -24.97 6.60 2.36
CA GLU A 70 -26.08 5.65 2.22
C GLU A 70 -25.99 5.00 0.83
N ILE A 71 -25.97 3.66 0.80
CA ILE A 71 -25.85 2.86 -0.41
C ILE A 71 -26.96 1.82 -0.51
N GLU A 72 -27.11 1.23 -1.70
CA GLU A 72 -28.04 0.13 -1.92
C GLU A 72 -27.30 -1.20 -1.96
N GLN A 73 -27.61 -2.07 -0.98
CA GLN A 73 -27.19 -3.47 -1.01
C GLN A 73 -28.09 -4.24 -1.98
N PHE A 74 -27.50 -5.03 -2.85
CA PHE A 74 -28.18 -5.97 -3.73
C PHE A 74 -27.76 -7.39 -3.37
N ALA A 75 -28.61 -8.10 -2.62
CA ALA A 75 -28.32 -9.41 -2.05
C ALA A 75 -29.59 -10.27 -1.97
N PRO A 76 -29.47 -11.61 -1.86
CA PRO A 76 -30.62 -12.48 -1.60
C PRO A 76 -31.34 -12.11 -0.30
N ALA A 77 -32.66 -12.26 -0.28
CA ALA A 77 -33.48 -12.01 0.92
C ALA A 77 -33.11 -12.99 2.06
N SER A 78 -32.75 -14.24 1.73
CA SER A 78 -32.18 -15.18 2.70
C SER A 78 -30.87 -15.77 2.20
N GLY A 79 -29.91 -15.99 3.10
CA GLY A 79 -28.57 -16.43 2.74
C GLY A 79 -28.37 -17.94 2.72
N ASP A 80 -29.24 -18.74 3.33
CA ASP A 80 -29.05 -20.18 3.54
C ASP A 80 -29.87 -21.08 2.60
N LYS A 81 -30.69 -20.48 1.74
CA LYS A 81 -31.52 -21.17 0.75
C LYS A 81 -31.67 -20.32 -0.51
N PRO A 82 -32.08 -20.88 -1.67
CA PRO A 82 -32.44 -20.13 -2.85
C PRO A 82 -33.55 -19.11 -2.54
N ASP A 83 -33.34 -17.86 -2.90
CA ASP A 83 -34.30 -16.79 -2.67
C ASP A 83 -34.12 -15.65 -3.71
N PHE A 84 -35.09 -14.75 -3.76
CA PHE A 84 -35.03 -13.56 -4.63
C PHE A 84 -34.03 -12.56 -4.11
N PHE A 85 -33.39 -11.83 -5.04
CA PHE A 85 -32.58 -10.69 -4.69
C PHE A 85 -33.44 -9.50 -4.33
N GLU A 86 -33.00 -8.79 -3.29
CA GLU A 86 -33.64 -7.57 -2.81
C GLU A 86 -32.65 -6.40 -2.87
N VAL A 87 -33.21 -5.21 -3.06
CA VAL A 87 -32.47 -3.95 -2.94
C VAL A 87 -32.84 -3.32 -1.60
N LYS A 88 -31.84 -3.15 -0.74
CA LYS A 88 -32.02 -2.54 0.60
C LYS A 88 -31.08 -1.38 0.77
N LYS A 89 -31.61 -0.24 1.25
CA LYS A 89 -30.77 0.88 1.66
C LYS A 89 -30.03 0.58 2.96
N MET A 90 -28.77 0.94 3.03
CA MET A 90 -27.96 0.80 4.22
C MET A 90 -27.01 1.96 4.41
N LYS A 91 -26.77 2.32 5.68
CA LYS A 91 -25.64 3.20 6.03
C LYS A 91 -24.36 2.39 5.97
N SER A 92 -23.37 2.91 5.27
CA SER A 92 -22.08 2.23 5.10
C SER A 92 -20.97 2.86 5.92
N VAL A 93 -19.91 2.10 6.09
CA VAL A 93 -18.57 2.58 6.45
C VAL A 93 -17.58 2.13 5.38
N ILE A 94 -16.55 2.93 5.15
CA ILE A 94 -15.47 2.65 4.21
C ILE A 94 -14.30 2.04 4.99
N SER A 95 -13.76 0.91 4.56
CA SER A 95 -12.55 0.32 5.12
C SER A 95 -11.33 0.62 4.27
N LEU A 96 -10.20 0.94 4.94
CA LEU A 96 -8.89 1.14 4.36
C LEU A 96 -7.87 0.25 5.09
N LYS A 97 -7.05 -0.45 4.33
CA LYS A 97 -5.94 -1.25 4.84
C LYS A 97 -4.82 -1.36 3.83
N ALA A 98 -3.58 -1.35 4.32
CA ALA A 98 -2.42 -1.81 3.57
C ALA A 98 -1.51 -2.63 4.50
N GLU A 99 -0.95 -3.71 3.96
CA GLU A 99 -0.12 -4.67 4.69
C GLU A 99 1.20 -4.91 3.97
N THR A 100 2.30 -5.03 4.74
CA THR A 100 3.63 -5.31 4.21
C THR A 100 3.92 -6.80 4.19
N HIS A 101 4.50 -7.29 3.10
CA HIS A 101 4.90 -8.70 2.97
C HIS A 101 6.32 -8.84 2.40
N ASN A 102 7.27 -8.13 3.03
CA ASN A 102 8.62 -7.87 2.52
C ASN A 102 9.53 -9.10 2.59
N PHE A 103 9.75 -9.65 3.79
CA PHE A 103 10.60 -10.82 4.01
C PHE A 103 10.15 -12.03 3.16
N PRO A 104 8.88 -12.46 3.21
CA PRO A 104 8.45 -13.62 2.41
C PRO A 104 8.63 -13.41 0.92
N THR A 105 8.40 -12.19 0.43
CA THR A 105 8.57 -11.85 -0.99
C THR A 105 10.04 -11.82 -1.40
N THR A 106 10.95 -11.44 -0.51
CA THR A 106 12.40 -11.53 -0.77
C THR A 106 12.85 -12.97 -0.94
N VAL A 107 12.35 -13.88 -0.10
CA VAL A 107 12.80 -15.28 0.00
C VAL A 107 12.12 -16.14 -1.07
N GLU A 108 10.79 -16.11 -1.16
CA GLU A 108 9.99 -16.84 -2.15
C GLU A 108 8.95 -15.89 -2.77
N PRO A 109 9.30 -15.15 -3.83
CA PRO A 109 8.53 -14.01 -4.32
C PRO A 109 7.09 -14.32 -4.72
N PHE A 110 6.83 -15.47 -5.34
CA PHE A 110 5.49 -15.84 -5.77
C PHE A 110 4.56 -16.05 -4.57
N ASN A 111 4.93 -16.97 -3.67
CA ASN A 111 4.11 -17.26 -2.49
C ASN A 111 4.07 -16.09 -1.51
N GLY A 112 5.19 -15.38 -1.33
CA GLY A 112 5.26 -14.21 -0.48
C GLY A 112 4.28 -13.12 -0.90
N ALA A 113 4.30 -12.71 -2.16
CA ALA A 113 3.40 -11.68 -2.66
C ALA A 113 1.93 -12.16 -2.76
N ALA A 114 1.71 -13.43 -3.12
CA ALA A 114 0.37 -14.00 -3.14
C ALA A 114 -0.26 -14.01 -1.73
N THR A 115 0.51 -14.40 -0.71
CA THR A 115 0.06 -14.39 0.69
C THR A 115 -0.15 -12.94 1.18
N GLY A 116 0.70 -11.99 0.76
CA GLY A 116 0.51 -10.57 1.08
C GLY A 116 -0.82 -10.02 0.56
N THR A 117 -1.16 -10.32 -0.69
CA THR A 117 -2.48 -9.97 -1.25
C THR A 117 -3.61 -10.68 -0.50
N GLY A 118 -3.44 -11.95 -0.15
CA GLY A 118 -4.41 -12.69 0.65
C GLY A 118 -4.59 -12.10 2.05
N GLY A 119 -3.49 -11.64 2.67
CA GLY A 119 -3.47 -11.06 4.03
C GLY A 119 -4.29 -9.77 4.12
N GLU A 120 -4.04 -8.82 3.23
CA GLU A 120 -4.79 -7.57 3.22
C GLU A 120 -6.29 -7.77 2.96
N ILE A 121 -6.66 -8.77 2.16
CA ILE A 121 -8.06 -9.16 1.93
C ILE A 121 -8.67 -9.73 3.21
N ARG A 122 -7.93 -10.61 3.94
CA ARG A 122 -8.42 -11.20 5.20
C ARG A 122 -8.56 -10.15 6.29
N ASP A 123 -7.60 -9.23 6.41
CA ASP A 123 -7.71 -8.10 7.34
C ASP A 123 -8.99 -7.32 7.12
N ARG A 124 -9.32 -7.01 5.85
CA ARG A 124 -10.58 -6.32 5.55
C ARG A 124 -11.81 -7.19 5.79
N LEU A 125 -11.76 -8.48 5.49
CA LEU A 125 -12.84 -9.40 5.85
C LEU A 125 -13.05 -9.50 7.37
N GLY A 126 -11.96 -9.46 8.14
CA GLY A 126 -11.96 -9.50 9.61
C GLY A 126 -12.32 -8.20 10.30
N GLY A 127 -12.57 -7.12 9.56
CA GLY A 127 -12.94 -5.82 10.14
C GLY A 127 -14.35 -5.80 10.71
N GLY A 128 -14.51 -5.32 11.95
CA GLY A 128 -15.78 -5.27 12.66
C GLY A 128 -16.38 -6.66 12.83
N LYS A 129 -17.65 -6.83 12.43
CA LYS A 129 -18.35 -8.12 12.33
C LYS A 129 -18.36 -8.69 10.92
N ALA A 130 -17.49 -8.28 10.10
CA ALA A 130 -17.14 -8.54 8.72
C ALA A 130 -17.30 -7.30 7.84
N SER A 131 -16.31 -7.07 6.98
CA SER A 131 -16.40 -6.09 5.91
C SER A 131 -16.10 -6.72 4.55
N LEU A 132 -16.44 -6.03 3.47
CA LEU A 132 -16.36 -6.57 2.13
C LEU A 132 -15.26 -5.87 1.34
N PRO A 133 -14.14 -6.55 1.01
CA PRO A 133 -13.13 -6.04 0.09
C PRO A 133 -13.72 -5.82 -1.30
N ILE A 134 -13.43 -4.66 -1.93
CA ILE A 134 -13.96 -4.34 -3.27
C ILE A 134 -12.88 -3.99 -4.29
N ALA A 135 -11.72 -3.51 -3.86
CA ALA A 135 -10.61 -3.27 -4.75
C ALA A 135 -9.28 -3.34 -4.00
N GLY A 136 -8.23 -3.75 -4.70
CA GLY A 136 -6.87 -3.87 -4.20
C GLY A 136 -5.88 -2.91 -4.84
N THR A 137 -4.76 -2.73 -4.15
CA THR A 137 -3.58 -1.99 -4.59
C THR A 137 -2.32 -2.82 -4.36
N ALA A 138 -1.23 -2.54 -5.10
CA ALA A 138 0.05 -3.21 -4.86
C ALA A 138 1.25 -2.31 -5.17
N VAL A 139 2.29 -2.40 -4.33
CA VAL A 139 3.57 -1.70 -4.54
C VAL A 139 4.72 -2.71 -4.50
N TYR A 140 5.64 -2.57 -5.45
CA TYR A 140 6.84 -3.39 -5.52
C TYR A 140 8.08 -2.50 -5.57
N MET A 141 9.03 -2.71 -4.64
CA MET A 141 10.33 -2.02 -4.69
C MET A 141 11.45 -3.05 -4.61
N THR A 142 12.36 -3.01 -5.58
CA THR A 142 13.50 -3.93 -5.67
C THR A 142 14.78 -3.17 -6.03
N SER A 143 15.91 -3.84 -5.91
CA SER A 143 17.15 -3.42 -6.55
C SER A 143 17.01 -3.44 -8.07
N TYR A 144 17.96 -2.85 -8.80
CA TYR A 144 17.87 -2.72 -10.25
C TYR A 144 17.81 -4.09 -10.96
N PRO A 145 16.87 -4.29 -11.90
CA PRO A 145 16.60 -5.59 -12.52
C PRO A 145 17.59 -6.01 -13.60
N ARG A 146 18.37 -5.10 -14.19
CA ARG A 146 19.37 -5.35 -15.24
C ARG A 146 18.86 -6.22 -16.40
N THR A 147 17.66 -5.90 -16.89
CA THR A 147 16.90 -6.72 -17.86
C THR A 147 17.58 -6.87 -19.23
N GLU A 148 18.37 -5.91 -19.65
CA GLU A 148 19.08 -5.87 -20.95
C GLU A 148 20.59 -5.65 -20.78
N GLY A 149 21.17 -6.16 -19.72
CA GLY A 149 22.49 -5.77 -19.24
C GLY A 149 22.40 -4.51 -18.38
N ALA A 150 23.51 -4.07 -17.79
CA ALA A 150 23.50 -2.91 -16.93
C ALA A 150 23.38 -1.61 -17.76
N ARG A 151 22.31 -0.85 -17.54
CA ARG A 151 22.17 0.53 -18.01
C ARG A 151 23.11 1.43 -17.19
N ALA A 152 23.36 2.67 -17.62
CA ALA A 152 24.35 3.53 -16.99
C ALA A 152 24.14 3.70 -15.48
N TRP A 153 22.91 3.88 -15.04
CA TRP A 153 22.58 4.03 -13.61
C TRP A 153 22.60 2.71 -12.83
N GLU A 154 22.44 1.57 -13.49
CA GLU A 154 22.49 0.26 -12.84
C GLU A 154 23.92 -0.17 -12.45
N ASN A 155 24.92 0.63 -12.78
CA ASN A 155 26.31 0.45 -12.36
C ASN A 155 26.65 1.16 -11.05
N ALA A 156 25.66 1.76 -10.35
CA ALA A 156 25.85 2.40 -9.05
C ALA A 156 26.50 1.50 -8.01
N MET A 157 26.17 0.21 -8.04
CA MET A 157 26.79 -0.82 -7.22
C MET A 157 27.11 -2.07 -8.06
N PRO A 158 28.16 -2.83 -7.68
CA PRO A 158 28.39 -4.15 -8.26
C PRO A 158 27.19 -5.06 -8.01
N GLU A 159 26.89 -5.92 -8.97
CA GLU A 159 25.88 -6.96 -8.77
C GLU A 159 26.30 -7.89 -7.62
N ARG A 160 25.38 -8.16 -6.68
CA ARG A 160 25.61 -9.01 -5.53
C ARG A 160 25.41 -10.49 -5.89
N LYS A 161 26.00 -11.38 -5.10
CA LYS A 161 25.63 -12.78 -5.15
C LYS A 161 24.32 -12.95 -4.36
N TRP A 162 23.20 -12.86 -5.08
CA TRP A 162 21.87 -12.91 -4.51
C TRP A 162 21.65 -14.15 -3.64
N LEU A 163 21.08 -14.00 -2.46
CA LEU A 163 20.83 -15.11 -1.54
C LEU A 163 19.75 -16.07 -2.07
N TYR A 164 18.75 -15.54 -2.76
CA TYR A 164 17.62 -16.31 -3.25
C TYR A 164 17.41 -16.11 -4.76
N GLN A 165 16.91 -14.92 -5.15
CA GLN A 165 16.56 -14.63 -6.54
C GLN A 165 17.06 -13.24 -6.94
N THR A 166 17.25 -13.02 -8.26
CA THR A 166 17.61 -11.70 -8.77
C THR A 166 16.46 -10.73 -8.67
N PRO A 167 16.69 -9.40 -8.64
CA PRO A 167 15.64 -8.39 -8.65
C PRO A 167 14.64 -8.54 -9.81
N GLU A 168 15.10 -8.86 -11.01
CA GLU A 168 14.25 -9.16 -12.16
C GLU A 168 13.32 -10.35 -11.87
N GLN A 169 13.86 -11.45 -11.34
CA GLN A 169 13.06 -12.61 -10.99
C GLN A 169 12.04 -12.31 -9.90
N ILE A 170 12.44 -11.51 -8.90
CA ILE A 170 11.54 -11.10 -7.81
C ILE A 170 10.39 -10.27 -8.36
N LEU A 171 10.66 -9.21 -9.16
CA LEU A 171 9.61 -8.38 -9.77
C LEU A 171 8.59 -9.21 -10.56
N ILE A 172 9.07 -10.11 -11.40
CA ILE A 172 8.21 -10.96 -12.22
C ILE A 172 7.40 -11.93 -11.36
N LYS A 173 8.03 -12.64 -10.43
CA LYS A 173 7.37 -13.69 -9.64
C LYS A 173 6.45 -13.11 -8.57
N ALA A 174 6.87 -12.04 -7.89
CA ALA A 174 6.03 -11.37 -6.89
C ALA A 174 4.75 -10.83 -7.53
N SER A 175 4.88 -10.11 -8.64
CA SER A 175 3.70 -9.60 -9.35
C SER A 175 2.83 -10.71 -9.95
N ASN A 176 3.40 -11.86 -10.34
CA ASN A 176 2.63 -13.03 -10.74
C ASN A 176 1.87 -13.64 -9.54
N GLY A 177 2.51 -13.75 -8.38
CA GLY A 177 1.86 -14.28 -7.17
C GLY A 177 0.70 -13.42 -6.69
N ALA A 178 0.90 -12.11 -6.60
CA ALA A 178 -0.14 -11.17 -6.20
C ALA A 178 -1.30 -11.16 -7.20
N SER A 179 -1.02 -11.14 -8.52
CA SER A 179 -2.07 -11.19 -9.54
C SER A 179 -2.81 -12.53 -9.58
N ASP A 180 -2.11 -13.64 -9.41
CA ASP A 180 -2.72 -14.97 -9.33
C ASP A 180 -3.74 -15.05 -8.19
N PHE A 181 -3.36 -14.51 -7.01
CA PHE A 181 -4.25 -14.48 -5.85
C PHE A 181 -5.47 -13.59 -6.10
N GLY A 182 -5.25 -12.32 -6.49
CA GLY A 182 -6.33 -11.37 -6.74
C GLY A 182 -7.31 -11.83 -7.82
N ASN A 183 -6.80 -12.35 -8.94
CA ASN A 183 -7.61 -12.85 -10.05
C ASN A 183 -8.47 -14.06 -9.63
N LYS A 184 -7.90 -15.02 -8.90
CA LYS A 184 -8.63 -16.20 -8.41
C LYS A 184 -9.64 -15.86 -7.31
N PHE A 185 -9.31 -14.91 -6.46
CA PHE A 185 -10.24 -14.42 -5.44
C PHE A 185 -11.36 -13.56 -6.05
N GLY A 186 -11.09 -12.85 -7.14
CA GLY A 186 -12.03 -11.94 -7.80
C GLY A 186 -12.01 -10.54 -7.20
N GLN A 187 -10.83 -10.06 -6.76
CA GLN A 187 -10.61 -8.68 -6.36
C GLN A 187 -9.92 -7.90 -7.50
N PRO A 188 -10.51 -6.81 -8.02
CA PRO A 188 -9.84 -5.98 -9.01
C PRO A 188 -8.65 -5.25 -8.37
N LEU A 189 -7.50 -5.27 -9.04
CA LEU A 189 -6.35 -4.47 -8.67
C LEU A 189 -6.33 -3.21 -9.54
N ILE A 190 -6.54 -2.04 -8.93
CA ILE A 190 -6.88 -0.81 -9.64
C ILE A 190 -5.85 0.30 -9.54
N CYS A 191 -4.88 0.18 -8.64
CA CYS A 191 -3.83 1.16 -8.40
C CYS A 191 -2.56 0.47 -7.89
N GLY A 192 -1.40 1.06 -8.13
CA GLY A 192 -0.14 0.51 -7.64
C GLY A 192 1.06 1.34 -8.05
N SER A 193 2.25 0.92 -7.60
CA SER A 193 3.51 1.58 -7.92
C SER A 193 4.67 0.59 -8.03
N VAL A 194 5.72 0.99 -8.75
CA VAL A 194 6.98 0.25 -8.85
C VAL A 194 8.14 1.22 -8.69
N LEU A 195 9.10 0.84 -7.88
CA LEU A 195 10.37 1.54 -7.76
C LEU A 195 11.52 0.52 -7.81
N THR A 196 12.58 0.87 -8.53
CA THR A 196 13.86 0.16 -8.46
C THR A 196 14.94 1.13 -8.02
N PHE A 197 15.81 0.69 -7.13
CA PHE A 197 16.79 1.58 -6.52
C PHE A 197 18.05 0.85 -6.06
N GLU A 198 19.20 1.43 -6.39
CA GLU A 198 20.51 1.11 -5.82
C GLU A 198 21.35 2.39 -5.76
N HIS A 199 22.07 2.57 -4.66
CA HIS A 199 23.00 3.68 -4.50
C HIS A 199 24.13 3.30 -3.53
N ALA A 200 25.34 3.75 -3.82
CA ALA A 200 26.49 3.57 -2.93
C ALA A 200 27.23 4.90 -2.76
N GLU A 201 27.23 5.39 -1.55
CA GLU A 201 27.88 6.65 -1.16
C GLU A 201 28.23 6.60 0.34
N ASN A 202 29.22 7.38 0.78
CA ASN A 202 29.59 7.47 2.20
C ASN A 202 29.91 6.11 2.85
N TYR A 203 30.51 5.18 2.08
CA TYR A 203 30.79 3.80 2.53
C TYR A 203 29.56 2.96 2.90
N LYS A 204 28.36 3.44 2.57
CA LYS A 204 27.09 2.71 2.73
C LYS A 204 26.56 2.25 1.38
N LYS A 205 25.84 1.14 1.41
CA LYS A 205 25.13 0.57 0.26
C LYS A 205 23.65 0.60 0.55
N PHE A 206 22.92 1.31 -0.27
CA PHE A 206 21.46 1.43 -0.19
C PHE A 206 20.81 0.75 -1.38
N ALA A 207 19.93 -0.21 -1.13
CA ALA A 207 19.17 -0.89 -2.17
C ALA A 207 18.01 -1.68 -1.56
N PHE A 208 16.98 -1.97 -2.34
CA PHE A 208 15.91 -2.87 -1.92
C PHE A 208 16.27 -4.35 -2.19
N ASP A 209 17.39 -4.83 -1.63
CA ASP A 209 17.78 -6.24 -1.65
C ASP A 209 16.84 -7.05 -0.74
N LYS A 210 16.51 -6.54 0.45
CA LYS A 210 15.29 -6.92 1.16
C LYS A 210 14.17 -6.07 0.57
N VAL A 211 13.35 -6.70 -0.26
CA VAL A 211 12.38 -5.99 -1.10
C VAL A 211 11.21 -5.44 -0.31
N ILE A 212 10.50 -4.47 -0.87
CA ILE A 212 9.20 -4.06 -0.41
C ILE A 212 8.13 -4.68 -1.30
N MET A 213 7.19 -5.38 -0.69
CA MET A 213 5.91 -5.74 -1.26
C MET A 213 4.82 -5.24 -0.32
N LEU A 214 4.05 -4.28 -0.77
CA LEU A 214 2.87 -3.76 -0.09
C LEU A 214 1.64 -4.18 -0.87
N ALA A 215 0.69 -4.80 -0.20
CA ALA A 215 -0.65 -5.04 -0.71
C ALA A 215 -1.66 -4.27 0.14
N GLY A 216 -2.61 -3.62 -0.50
CA GLY A 216 -3.61 -2.83 0.18
C GLY A 216 -4.93 -2.81 -0.57
N GLY A 217 -5.85 -2.03 -0.08
CA GLY A 217 -7.12 -1.85 -0.75
C GLY A 217 -8.20 -1.20 0.09
N VAL A 218 -9.34 -1.08 -0.53
CA VAL A 218 -10.53 -0.45 0.03
C VAL A 218 -11.71 -1.42 0.03
N GLY A 219 -12.61 -1.21 0.97
CA GLY A 219 -13.81 -2.01 1.13
C GLY A 219 -14.92 -1.23 1.83
N PHE A 220 -15.99 -1.90 2.19
CA PHE A 220 -17.10 -1.31 2.92
C PHE A 220 -17.77 -2.31 3.85
N ALA A 221 -18.48 -1.82 4.85
CA ALA A 221 -19.34 -2.62 5.72
C ALA A 221 -20.64 -1.88 6.01
N LYS A 222 -21.61 -2.58 6.60
CA LYS A 222 -22.74 -1.93 7.26
C LYS A 222 -22.24 -1.16 8.48
N LYS A 223 -22.68 0.07 8.67
CA LYS A 223 -22.26 0.89 9.81
C LYS A 223 -22.53 0.21 11.17
N GLY A 224 -23.60 -0.56 11.27
CA GLY A 224 -23.93 -1.33 12.47
C GLY A 224 -22.97 -2.50 12.76
N ASP A 225 -22.22 -2.95 11.77
CA ASP A 225 -21.25 -4.04 11.86
C ASP A 225 -19.78 -3.55 11.91
N SER A 226 -19.55 -2.24 11.99
CA SER A 226 -18.22 -1.65 11.98
C SER A 226 -17.40 -1.87 13.26
N LEU A 227 -18.03 -2.33 14.32
CA LEU A 227 -17.37 -2.69 15.58
C LEU A 227 -17.65 -4.15 15.91
N LYS A 228 -16.63 -4.83 16.44
CA LYS A 228 -16.80 -6.19 16.98
C LYS A 228 -17.77 -6.20 18.14
N GLY A 229 -18.51 -7.29 18.31
CA GLY A 229 -19.33 -7.52 19.48
C GLY A 229 -18.47 -7.80 20.72
N GLU A 230 -19.07 -7.74 21.89
CA GLU A 230 -18.42 -8.12 23.13
C GLU A 230 -18.55 -9.63 23.34
N PRO A 231 -17.44 -10.39 23.39
CA PRO A 231 -17.45 -11.82 23.65
C PRO A 231 -18.07 -12.16 25.00
N LYS A 232 -18.86 -13.24 25.06
CA LYS A 232 -19.48 -13.74 26.27
C LYS A 232 -19.08 -15.19 26.53
N PRO A 233 -19.02 -15.65 27.79
CA PRO A 233 -18.74 -17.05 28.10
C PRO A 233 -19.74 -18.02 27.43
N GLY A 234 -19.24 -19.10 26.89
CA GLY A 234 -20.04 -20.14 26.22
C GLY A 234 -20.29 -19.94 24.74
N GLU A 235 -19.82 -18.82 24.15
CA GLU A 235 -19.85 -18.66 22.70
C GLU A 235 -18.86 -19.61 22.03
N LYS A 236 -19.17 -20.05 20.82
CA LYS A 236 -18.42 -21.08 20.14
C LYS A 236 -17.32 -20.43 19.25
N VAL A 237 -16.14 -21.02 19.35
CA VAL A 237 -14.99 -20.67 18.52
C VAL A 237 -15.02 -21.54 17.28
N ILE A 238 -15.07 -20.87 16.12
CA ILE A 238 -15.10 -21.53 14.80
C ILE A 238 -13.81 -21.19 14.07
N VAL A 239 -13.22 -22.19 13.42
CA VAL A 239 -12.21 -22.03 12.38
C VAL A 239 -12.81 -22.42 11.05
N MET A 240 -12.70 -21.54 10.05
CA MET A 240 -13.07 -21.82 8.66
C MET A 240 -11.85 -21.77 7.77
N GLY A 241 -11.73 -22.73 6.86
CA GLY A 241 -10.66 -22.76 5.85
C GLY A 241 -9.91 -24.07 5.80
N GLY A 242 -8.72 -24.02 5.20
CA GLY A 242 -7.93 -25.21 4.88
C GLY A 242 -7.23 -25.87 6.07
N ASP A 243 -6.69 -27.04 5.80
CA ASP A 243 -6.01 -27.88 6.78
C ASP A 243 -4.61 -27.34 7.14
N ASN A 244 -4.09 -27.76 8.27
CA ASN A 244 -2.74 -27.48 8.74
C ASN A 244 -1.70 -28.33 8.01
N TYR A 245 -0.64 -27.67 7.56
CA TYR A 245 0.55 -28.27 6.99
C TYR A 245 1.82 -27.65 7.60
N ARG A 246 2.98 -28.25 7.39
CA ARG A 246 4.27 -27.69 7.86
C ARG A 246 4.72 -26.56 6.94
N ILE A 247 4.08 -25.41 7.05
CA ILE A 247 4.26 -24.21 6.21
C ILE A 247 4.15 -22.98 7.10
N GLY A 248 4.97 -21.95 6.83
CA GLY A 248 4.93 -20.69 7.56
C GLY A 248 5.35 -20.84 9.02
N MET A 249 6.30 -21.69 9.27
CA MET A 249 6.75 -21.98 10.64
C MET A 249 7.61 -20.84 11.19
N GLY A 250 7.06 -20.12 12.18
CA GLY A 250 7.76 -19.03 12.83
C GLY A 250 7.90 -17.76 12.00
N GLY A 251 7.04 -17.53 11.01
CA GLY A 251 7.11 -16.40 10.10
C GLY A 251 7.14 -15.06 10.79
N GLY A 252 6.35 -14.85 11.85
CA GLY A 252 6.35 -13.63 12.64
C GLY A 252 7.69 -13.32 13.31
N ALA A 253 8.38 -14.31 13.86
CA ALA A 253 9.68 -14.13 14.46
C ALA A 253 10.80 -13.95 13.43
N VAL A 254 10.82 -14.77 12.37
CA VAL A 254 11.85 -14.73 11.32
C VAL A 254 11.80 -13.45 10.51
N SER A 255 10.60 -12.93 10.19
CA SER A 255 10.45 -11.66 9.47
C SER A 255 10.87 -10.42 10.29
N SER A 256 10.97 -10.56 11.61
CA SER A 256 11.33 -9.47 12.53
C SER A 256 12.85 -9.25 12.65
N VAL A 257 13.67 -9.97 11.91
CA VAL A 257 15.13 -9.83 11.89
C VAL A 257 15.66 -9.56 10.49
N ASP A 258 16.94 -9.21 10.39
CA ASP A 258 17.61 -8.99 9.10
C ASP A 258 17.59 -10.28 8.27
N THR A 259 17.28 -10.17 6.99
CA THR A 259 17.28 -11.29 6.07
C THR A 259 18.73 -11.76 5.81
N GLY A 260 18.95 -13.07 5.81
CA GLY A 260 20.27 -13.68 5.73
C GLY A 260 20.96 -13.85 7.09
N LEU A 261 20.22 -13.63 8.19
CA LEU A 261 20.70 -13.92 9.54
C LEU A 261 20.64 -15.42 9.88
N TYR A 262 19.59 -16.09 9.40
CA TYR A 262 19.38 -17.53 9.59
C TYR A 262 19.81 -18.33 8.37
N ASP A 263 19.96 -19.64 8.53
CA ASP A 263 20.15 -20.56 7.41
C ASP A 263 18.97 -20.50 6.44
N ASN A 264 19.25 -20.57 5.15
CA ASN A 264 18.25 -20.50 4.08
C ASN A 264 17.07 -21.46 4.27
N ALA A 265 17.30 -22.64 4.85
CA ALA A 265 16.25 -23.61 5.12
C ALA A 265 15.23 -23.12 6.16
N ILE A 266 15.69 -22.37 7.17
CA ILE A 266 14.82 -21.78 8.20
C ILE A 266 14.01 -20.64 7.57
N GLU A 267 14.67 -19.76 6.82
CA GLU A 267 14.01 -18.62 6.16
C GLU A 267 12.96 -19.08 5.13
N LEU A 268 13.26 -20.13 4.33
CA LEU A 268 12.30 -20.74 3.40
C LEU A 268 11.10 -21.38 4.10
N ASN A 269 11.33 -22.07 5.23
CA ASN A 269 10.25 -22.71 5.99
C ASN A 269 9.32 -21.71 6.67
N ALA A 270 9.77 -20.48 6.88
CA ALA A 270 8.97 -19.41 7.43
C ALA A 270 8.03 -18.73 6.40
N VAL A 271 8.20 -19.00 5.11
CA VAL A 271 7.33 -18.46 4.06
C VAL A 271 6.04 -19.25 3.96
N GLN A 272 4.94 -18.55 3.92
CA GLN A 272 3.59 -19.11 3.82
C GLN A 272 3.27 -19.57 2.39
N ARG A 273 2.17 -20.31 2.26
CA ARG A 273 1.59 -20.70 0.97
C ARG A 273 0.22 -20.06 0.81
N ALA A 274 -0.05 -19.48 -0.35
CA ALA A 274 -1.33 -18.92 -0.69
C ALA A 274 -2.32 -19.97 -1.20
N ASN A 275 -3.58 -19.86 -0.79
CA ASN A 275 -4.70 -20.65 -1.31
C ASN A 275 -5.91 -19.74 -1.57
N PRO A 276 -5.93 -19.02 -2.69
CA PRO A 276 -6.97 -18.04 -3.00
C PRO A 276 -8.36 -18.68 -3.17
N GLU A 277 -8.44 -19.90 -3.67
CA GLU A 277 -9.71 -20.61 -3.81
C GLU A 277 -10.35 -20.91 -2.45
N MET A 278 -9.57 -21.46 -1.52
CA MET A 278 -10.07 -21.73 -0.17
C MET A 278 -10.50 -20.44 0.54
N GLN A 279 -9.66 -19.39 0.43
CA GLN A 279 -10.00 -18.09 1.00
C GLN A 279 -11.29 -17.51 0.38
N LYS A 280 -11.51 -17.71 -0.93
CA LYS A 280 -12.74 -17.26 -1.60
C LYS A 280 -13.97 -18.00 -1.08
N ARG A 281 -13.88 -19.30 -0.87
CA ARG A 281 -14.97 -20.09 -0.27
C ARG A 281 -15.35 -19.57 1.12
N VAL A 282 -14.36 -19.35 1.98
CA VAL A 282 -14.56 -18.75 3.31
C VAL A 282 -15.14 -17.33 3.20
N SER A 283 -14.62 -16.51 2.30
CA SER A 283 -15.13 -15.16 2.04
C SER A 283 -16.61 -15.16 1.61
N ASN A 284 -17.05 -16.13 0.83
CA ASN A 284 -18.45 -16.25 0.41
C ASN A 284 -19.37 -16.53 1.59
N VAL A 285 -18.94 -17.36 2.55
CA VAL A 285 -19.68 -17.60 3.80
C VAL A 285 -19.79 -16.29 4.58
N ILE A 286 -18.66 -15.62 4.83
CA ILE A 286 -18.61 -14.36 5.59
C ILE A 286 -19.47 -13.29 4.92
N ARG A 287 -19.38 -13.15 3.60
CA ARG A 287 -20.20 -12.22 2.83
C ARG A 287 -21.71 -12.50 3.02
N THR A 288 -22.11 -13.78 2.96
CA THR A 288 -23.52 -14.16 3.16
C THR A 288 -24.04 -13.73 4.53
N LEU A 289 -23.21 -13.89 5.58
CA LEU A 289 -23.55 -13.47 6.95
C LEU A 289 -23.59 -11.94 7.05
N ALA A 290 -22.61 -11.25 6.49
CA ALA A 290 -22.54 -9.79 6.49
C ALA A 290 -23.69 -9.13 5.70
N GLU A 291 -24.14 -9.73 4.61
CA GLU A 291 -25.26 -9.23 3.80
C GLU A 291 -26.64 -9.52 4.44
N SER A 292 -26.74 -10.47 5.38
CA SER A 292 -28.00 -10.79 6.08
C SER A 292 -28.47 -9.62 6.95
N ASP A 293 -29.78 -9.52 7.19
CA ASP A 293 -30.37 -8.48 8.06
C ASP A 293 -29.89 -8.60 9.51
N SER A 294 -29.58 -9.80 9.96
CA SER A 294 -29.04 -10.09 11.29
C SER A 294 -27.73 -10.85 11.12
N ASN A 295 -26.61 -10.15 11.22
CA ASN A 295 -25.28 -10.77 11.17
C ASN A 295 -25.02 -11.52 12.49
N PRO A 296 -24.85 -12.87 12.46
CA PRO A 296 -24.63 -13.66 13.66
C PRO A 296 -23.20 -13.61 14.20
N ILE A 297 -22.27 -12.97 13.48
CA ILE A 297 -20.87 -12.87 13.89
C ILE A 297 -20.76 -11.94 15.10
N VAL A 298 -20.22 -12.45 16.20
CA VAL A 298 -19.87 -11.64 17.38
C VAL A 298 -18.52 -10.97 17.17
N SER A 299 -17.50 -11.76 16.82
CA SER A 299 -16.15 -11.29 16.50
C SER A 299 -15.55 -12.17 15.41
N ILE A 300 -14.64 -11.61 14.64
CA ILE A 300 -13.95 -12.29 13.54
C ILE A 300 -12.51 -11.80 13.46
N HIS A 301 -11.55 -12.73 13.27
CA HIS A 301 -10.15 -12.46 13.05
C HIS A 301 -9.58 -13.32 11.93
N ASP A 302 -8.59 -12.81 11.22
CA ASP A 302 -7.85 -13.58 10.23
C ASP A 302 -6.78 -14.46 10.89
N HIS A 303 -6.35 -15.50 10.19
CA HIS A 303 -5.14 -16.23 10.52
C HIS A 303 -3.96 -15.58 9.79
N GLY A 304 -3.13 -14.89 10.57
CA GLY A 304 -1.89 -14.27 10.12
C GLY A 304 -0.67 -14.91 10.78
N ALA A 305 0.29 -14.06 11.16
CA ALA A 305 1.48 -14.48 11.90
C ALA A 305 1.11 -15.19 13.21
N GLY A 306 1.80 -16.31 13.50
CA GLY A 306 1.52 -17.12 14.68
C GLY A 306 0.33 -18.09 14.57
N GLY A 307 -0.32 -18.16 13.42
CA GLY A 307 -1.33 -19.16 13.12
C GLY A 307 -2.55 -19.18 14.06
N HIS A 308 -2.97 -20.37 14.49
CA HIS A 308 -4.09 -20.53 15.42
C HIS A 308 -3.85 -19.82 16.76
N LEU A 309 -2.61 -19.78 17.22
CA LEU A 309 -2.31 -19.17 18.51
C LEU A 309 -2.75 -17.71 18.53
N ASN A 310 -2.30 -16.93 17.54
CA ASN A 310 -2.57 -15.48 17.52
C ASN A 310 -4.05 -15.21 17.25
N CYS A 311 -4.59 -15.76 16.16
CA CYS A 311 -5.99 -15.55 15.78
C CYS A 311 -6.96 -15.92 16.90
N LEU A 312 -6.81 -17.11 17.51
CA LEU A 312 -7.75 -17.58 18.53
C LEU A 312 -7.56 -16.89 19.88
N SER A 313 -6.33 -16.46 20.22
CA SER A 313 -6.12 -15.66 21.44
C SER A 313 -6.75 -14.26 21.34
N GLU A 314 -6.72 -13.64 20.16
CA GLU A 314 -7.38 -12.35 19.91
C GLU A 314 -8.91 -12.47 20.00
N LEU A 315 -9.49 -13.56 19.46
CA LEU A 315 -10.93 -13.81 19.56
C LEU A 315 -11.43 -13.91 21.00
N VAL A 316 -10.65 -14.51 21.90
CA VAL A 316 -11.05 -14.79 23.29
C VAL A 316 -10.38 -13.85 24.30
N GLU A 317 -9.76 -12.75 23.83
CA GLU A 317 -8.95 -11.84 24.65
C GLU A 317 -9.71 -11.31 25.87
N ALA A 318 -11.00 -11.04 25.74
CA ALA A 318 -11.82 -10.46 26.79
C ALA A 318 -12.36 -11.47 27.80
N THR A 319 -12.29 -12.77 27.52
CA THR A 319 -12.98 -13.81 28.31
C THR A 319 -12.06 -14.94 28.75
N GLY A 320 -11.14 -15.34 27.92
CA GLY A 320 -10.47 -16.63 27.93
C GLY A 320 -11.17 -17.61 27.00
N GLY A 321 -10.50 -18.74 26.75
CA GLY A 321 -11.06 -19.75 25.84
C GLY A 321 -10.39 -21.10 25.98
N LYS A 322 -11.19 -22.13 25.70
CA LYS A 322 -10.76 -23.51 25.67
C LYS A 322 -10.88 -24.04 24.25
N ILE A 323 -9.74 -24.45 23.67
CA ILE A 323 -9.64 -24.99 22.31
C ILE A 323 -9.36 -26.49 22.37
N ASP A 324 -10.16 -27.26 21.66
CA ASP A 324 -9.98 -28.70 21.47
C ASP A 324 -9.00 -28.94 20.31
N MET A 325 -7.82 -29.44 20.63
CA MET A 325 -6.76 -29.72 19.65
C MET A 325 -7.19 -30.75 18.60
N ASP A 326 -7.98 -31.72 18.98
CA ASP A 326 -8.40 -32.80 18.11
C ASP A 326 -9.47 -32.37 17.08
N ASN A 327 -10.09 -31.20 17.30
CA ASN A 327 -11.04 -30.60 16.37
C ASN A 327 -10.37 -29.63 15.39
N LEU A 328 -9.08 -29.33 15.54
CA LEU A 328 -8.35 -28.50 14.58
C LEU A 328 -8.11 -29.26 13.27
N PRO A 329 -8.23 -28.62 12.12
CA PRO A 329 -8.01 -29.28 10.83
C PRO A 329 -6.53 -29.64 10.62
N ILE A 330 -6.24 -30.91 10.37
CA ILE A 330 -4.89 -31.44 10.19
C ILE A 330 -4.76 -32.11 8.82
N GLY A 331 -3.95 -31.55 7.95
CA GLY A 331 -3.62 -32.09 6.63
C GLY A 331 -2.38 -32.98 6.63
N ASP A 332 -1.42 -32.72 7.51
CA ASP A 332 -0.22 -33.53 7.72
C ASP A 332 -0.24 -34.14 9.14
N PRO A 333 -0.49 -35.46 9.25
CA PRO A 333 -0.57 -36.13 10.55
C PRO A 333 0.77 -36.26 11.29
N THR A 334 1.88 -35.81 10.69
CA THR A 334 3.21 -35.82 11.32
C THR A 334 3.52 -34.52 12.07
N LEU A 335 2.60 -33.55 12.05
CA LEU A 335 2.76 -32.30 12.78
C LEU A 335 2.74 -32.53 14.29
N SER A 336 3.65 -31.87 14.99
CA SER A 336 3.62 -31.76 16.45
C SER A 336 2.60 -30.70 16.89
N ASP A 337 2.20 -30.71 18.16
CA ASP A 337 1.24 -29.74 18.69
C ASP A 337 1.64 -28.28 18.43
N LYS A 338 2.92 -27.94 18.66
CA LYS A 338 3.44 -26.58 18.36
C LYS A 338 3.37 -26.22 16.88
N GLU A 339 3.53 -27.20 15.97
CA GLU A 339 3.43 -26.97 14.54
C GLU A 339 1.96 -26.80 14.13
N ILE A 340 1.03 -27.54 14.73
CA ILE A 340 -0.41 -27.33 14.51
C ILE A 340 -0.84 -25.96 15.00
N ILE A 341 -0.45 -25.57 16.19
CA ILE A 341 -0.85 -24.32 16.83
C ILE A 341 -0.27 -23.11 16.11
N GLY A 342 0.99 -23.21 15.67
CA GLY A 342 1.77 -22.04 15.23
C GLY A 342 2.04 -21.93 13.72
N ASN A 343 1.54 -22.85 12.87
CA ASN A 343 1.76 -22.72 11.43
C ASN A 343 0.87 -21.64 10.82
N GLU A 344 1.41 -20.98 9.79
CA GLU A 344 0.74 -19.87 9.11
C GLU A 344 0.09 -20.32 7.80
N SER A 345 -0.80 -21.32 7.85
CA SER A 345 -1.71 -21.60 6.74
C SER A 345 -2.81 -20.53 6.74
N GLN A 346 -2.59 -19.47 5.98
CA GLN A 346 -3.27 -18.18 6.17
C GLN A 346 -4.64 -18.05 5.45
N GLU A 347 -5.10 -19.03 4.70
CA GLU A 347 -6.41 -19.03 4.05
C GLU A 347 -7.61 -19.25 5.00
N ARG A 348 -7.41 -19.03 6.29
CA ARG A 348 -8.38 -19.31 7.36
C ARG A 348 -8.87 -18.05 8.05
N MET A 349 -10.08 -18.14 8.59
CA MET A 349 -10.67 -17.12 9.46
C MET A 349 -11.18 -17.77 10.75
N GLY A 350 -11.02 -17.08 11.86
CA GLY A 350 -11.59 -17.45 13.15
C GLY A 350 -12.82 -16.60 13.46
N LEU A 351 -13.88 -17.20 13.99
CA LEU A 351 -15.12 -16.51 14.33
C LEU A 351 -15.58 -16.87 15.74
N LEU A 352 -16.22 -15.92 16.43
CA LEU A 352 -17.07 -16.17 17.59
C LEU A 352 -18.54 -16.03 17.19
N VAL A 353 -19.34 -16.99 17.59
CA VAL A 353 -20.79 -17.01 17.34
C VAL A 353 -21.55 -17.62 18.51
N GLU A 354 -22.82 -17.30 18.65
CA GLU A 354 -23.68 -17.99 19.60
C GLU A 354 -23.99 -19.45 19.10
N GLU A 355 -24.14 -20.40 20.01
CA GLU A 355 -24.40 -21.82 19.68
C GLU A 355 -25.61 -22.00 18.75
N LYS A 356 -26.67 -21.20 18.95
CA LYS A 356 -27.90 -21.23 18.13
C LYS A 356 -27.66 -20.98 16.63
N ASP A 357 -26.59 -20.29 16.27
CA ASP A 357 -26.31 -19.87 14.90
C ASP A 357 -25.39 -20.86 14.14
N ILE A 358 -24.81 -21.85 14.82
CA ILE A 358 -23.90 -22.83 14.24
C ILE A 358 -24.53 -23.56 13.05
N GLU A 359 -25.77 -24.07 13.21
CA GLU A 359 -26.44 -24.84 12.14
C GLU A 359 -26.72 -23.97 10.90
N LEU A 360 -27.04 -22.68 11.07
CA LEU A 360 -27.18 -21.73 9.98
C LEU A 360 -25.87 -21.56 9.23
N ILE A 361 -24.78 -21.26 9.96
CA ILE A 361 -23.47 -21.03 9.40
C ILE A 361 -22.96 -22.30 8.71
N LYS A 362 -23.19 -23.48 9.31
CA LYS A 362 -22.79 -24.76 8.72
C LYS A 362 -23.49 -25.02 7.38
N ARG A 363 -24.79 -24.77 7.24
CA ARG A 363 -25.49 -24.92 5.95
C ARG A 363 -24.91 -24.01 4.88
N ILE A 364 -24.55 -22.76 5.24
CA ILE A 364 -23.93 -21.83 4.32
C ILE A 364 -22.52 -22.31 3.94
N ALA A 365 -21.73 -22.76 4.92
CA ALA A 365 -20.38 -23.27 4.71
C ALA A 365 -20.38 -24.53 3.81
N ASP A 366 -21.29 -25.44 4.03
CA ASP A 366 -21.46 -26.67 3.21
C ASP A 366 -21.81 -26.28 1.75
N ARG A 367 -22.71 -25.30 1.55
CA ARG A 367 -23.05 -24.78 0.21
C ARG A 367 -21.84 -24.19 -0.51
N GLU A 368 -21.05 -23.39 0.18
CA GLU A 368 -19.83 -22.75 -0.37
C GLU A 368 -18.63 -23.72 -0.42
N ARG A 369 -18.76 -24.93 0.13
CA ARG A 369 -17.69 -25.91 0.29
C ARG A 369 -16.50 -25.33 1.07
N ALA A 370 -16.78 -24.48 2.04
CA ALA A 370 -15.83 -23.95 2.99
C ALA A 370 -15.79 -24.87 4.21
N PRO A 371 -14.65 -25.55 4.48
CA PRO A 371 -14.55 -26.36 5.71
C PRO A 371 -14.77 -25.49 6.94
N MET A 372 -15.57 -25.99 7.87
CA MET A 372 -15.93 -25.31 9.11
C MET A 372 -15.75 -26.26 10.28
N TYR A 373 -15.04 -25.81 11.29
CA TYR A 373 -14.73 -26.60 12.49
C TYR A 373 -15.12 -25.78 13.73
N VAL A 374 -15.95 -26.37 14.59
CA VAL A 374 -16.20 -25.85 15.94
C VAL A 374 -15.07 -26.36 16.83
N VAL A 375 -14.13 -25.51 17.15
CA VAL A 375 -12.86 -25.90 17.78
C VAL A 375 -12.81 -25.61 19.28
N GLY A 376 -13.76 -24.88 19.81
CA GLY A 376 -13.74 -24.53 21.23
C GLY A 376 -14.87 -23.61 21.65
N GLU A 377 -14.70 -23.04 22.83
CA GLU A 377 -15.65 -22.12 23.42
C GLU A 377 -14.92 -21.05 24.27
N THR A 378 -15.55 -19.91 24.44
CA THR A 378 -15.13 -18.85 25.36
C THR A 378 -15.41 -19.27 26.82
N THR A 379 -14.54 -18.82 27.71
CA THR A 379 -14.66 -19.02 29.17
C THR A 379 -14.87 -17.68 29.90
N ASP A 380 -14.72 -17.65 31.22
CA ASP A 380 -14.79 -16.44 32.04
C ASP A 380 -13.59 -16.28 32.99
N ASP A 381 -12.53 -17.07 32.76
CA ASP A 381 -11.40 -17.21 33.67
C ASP A 381 -10.09 -16.59 33.16
N MET A 382 -10.12 -15.98 31.95
CA MET A 382 -8.95 -15.43 31.28
C MET A 382 -7.85 -16.46 30.99
N GLN A 383 -8.15 -17.77 31.04
CA GLN A 383 -7.22 -18.82 30.63
C GLN A 383 -7.36 -19.07 29.13
N PHE A 384 -6.23 -19.29 28.48
CA PHE A 384 -6.19 -19.75 27.10
C PHE A 384 -5.58 -21.13 27.08
N VAL A 385 -6.42 -22.11 26.73
CA VAL A 385 -6.09 -23.52 26.85
C VAL A 385 -6.30 -24.22 25.53
N PHE A 386 -5.26 -24.89 25.03
CA PHE A 386 -5.38 -25.94 24.03
C PHE A 386 -5.31 -27.28 24.76
N GLU A 387 -6.30 -28.13 24.58
CA GLU A 387 -6.42 -29.42 25.27
C GLU A 387 -6.63 -30.56 24.28
N CYS A 388 -5.85 -31.63 24.43
CA CYS A 388 -5.98 -32.86 23.67
C CYS A 388 -6.91 -33.82 24.39
N LYS A 389 -7.53 -34.76 23.66
CA LYS A 389 -8.43 -35.81 24.25
C LYS A 389 -7.76 -36.67 25.31
N ASN A 390 -6.42 -36.83 25.23
CA ASN A 390 -5.67 -37.55 26.25
C ASN A 390 -5.44 -36.74 27.53
N GLY A 391 -5.91 -35.51 27.59
CA GLY A 391 -5.75 -34.56 28.71
C GLY A 391 -4.49 -33.74 28.71
N ASP A 392 -3.62 -33.90 27.72
CA ASP A 392 -2.44 -33.04 27.54
C ASP A 392 -2.86 -31.61 27.16
N LYS A 393 -2.12 -30.64 27.69
CA LYS A 393 -2.37 -29.22 27.46
C LYS A 393 -1.12 -28.56 26.88
N PRO A 394 -0.96 -28.58 25.55
CA PRO A 394 0.18 -27.91 24.90
C PRO A 394 0.29 -26.44 25.23
N ILE A 395 -0.84 -25.76 25.38
CA ILE A 395 -0.94 -24.37 25.88
C ILE A 395 -1.91 -24.34 27.06
N ASN A 396 -1.48 -23.73 28.15
CA ASN A 396 -2.31 -23.44 29.31
C ASN A 396 -1.75 -22.21 30.03
N LEU A 397 -2.06 -21.04 29.48
CA LEU A 397 -1.56 -19.75 29.93
C LEU A 397 -2.70 -18.77 30.16
N ARG A 398 -2.53 -17.89 31.11
CA ARG A 398 -3.40 -16.71 31.22
C ARG A 398 -3.12 -15.75 30.06
N LEU A 399 -4.15 -15.19 29.48
CA LEU A 399 -4.05 -14.21 28.39
C LEU A 399 -3.27 -12.96 28.78
N ASP A 400 -3.44 -12.46 30.00
CA ASP A 400 -2.70 -11.32 30.51
C ASP A 400 -1.18 -11.56 30.61
N TYR A 401 -0.71 -12.81 30.74
CA TYR A 401 0.71 -13.14 30.65
C TYR A 401 1.21 -13.28 29.22
N MET A 402 0.35 -13.74 28.32
CA MET A 402 0.69 -14.00 26.94
C MET A 402 0.63 -12.74 26.08
N ILE A 403 -0.45 -11.97 26.21
CA ILE A 403 -0.72 -10.75 25.43
C ILE A 403 -0.70 -9.46 26.25
N GLY A 404 -0.30 -9.52 27.51
CA GLY A 404 -0.13 -8.37 28.39
C GLY A 404 0.93 -7.38 27.89
N LYS A 405 1.03 -6.25 28.57
CA LYS A 405 1.97 -5.19 28.17
C LYS A 405 3.42 -5.59 28.48
N PRO A 406 4.27 -5.80 27.48
CA PRO A 406 5.70 -6.05 27.71
C PRO A 406 6.37 -4.79 28.30
N PRO A 407 7.55 -4.92 28.93
CA PRO A 407 8.37 -3.77 29.29
C PRO A 407 8.60 -2.90 28.04
N ARG A 408 8.58 -1.57 28.26
CA ARG A 408 8.78 -0.63 27.16
C ARG A 408 10.21 -0.76 26.63
N THR A 409 10.36 -0.94 25.32
CA THR A 409 11.69 -0.97 24.69
C THR A 409 12.30 0.42 24.74
N VAL A 410 13.55 0.53 25.19
CA VAL A 410 14.32 1.77 25.13
C VAL A 410 15.21 1.71 23.91
N ILE A 411 15.09 2.70 23.02
CA ILE A 411 15.85 2.84 21.81
C ILE A 411 16.76 4.06 21.97
N THR A 412 18.07 3.82 21.96
CA THR A 412 19.08 4.89 22.08
C THR A 412 19.84 4.99 20.77
N ASP A 413 19.86 6.18 20.17
CA ASP A 413 20.58 6.45 18.93
C ASP A 413 21.07 7.90 18.90
N SER A 414 21.86 8.23 17.90
CA SER A 414 22.36 9.59 17.68
C SER A 414 22.10 10.02 16.24
N THR A 415 21.85 11.29 16.05
CA THR A 415 21.72 11.90 14.74
C THR A 415 23.04 11.80 14.00
N ILE A 416 23.01 11.22 12.82
CA ILE A 416 24.15 11.17 11.90
C ILE A 416 23.78 12.00 10.66
N GLU A 417 24.50 13.12 10.49
CA GLU A 417 24.37 13.93 9.28
C GLU A 417 25.15 13.27 8.14
N GLU A 418 24.44 12.86 7.11
CA GLU A 418 25.04 12.39 5.87
C GLU A 418 24.94 13.49 4.81
N LYS A 419 26.04 13.72 4.10
CA LYS A 419 26.08 14.66 2.97
C LYS A 419 26.25 13.88 1.68
N PHE A 420 25.32 14.10 0.76
CA PHE A 420 25.36 13.50 -0.56
C PHE A 420 25.87 14.49 -1.61
N ALA A 421 26.41 13.96 -2.69
CA ALA A 421 26.89 14.80 -3.79
C ALA A 421 25.72 15.49 -4.50
N SER A 422 25.88 16.78 -4.79
CA SER A 422 24.90 17.58 -5.51
C SER A 422 24.60 17.04 -6.91
N VAL A 423 23.42 17.35 -7.42
CA VAL A 423 23.02 17.06 -8.81
C VAL A 423 23.39 18.25 -9.68
N GLU A 424 24.36 18.05 -10.57
CA GLU A 424 24.71 19.07 -11.56
C GLU A 424 23.70 19.09 -12.71
N ALA A 425 22.96 20.18 -12.83
CA ALA A 425 22.03 20.43 -13.92
C ALA A 425 22.79 21.00 -15.13
N ASP A 426 22.83 20.24 -16.23
CA ASP A 426 23.47 20.69 -17.49
C ASP A 426 22.39 20.76 -18.58
N ASP A 427 21.89 21.97 -18.83
CA ASP A 427 20.84 22.22 -19.83
C ASP A 427 21.21 21.78 -21.25
N SER A 428 22.52 21.59 -21.56
CA SER A 428 22.95 21.06 -22.84
C SER A 428 22.71 19.56 -23.03
N LYS A 429 22.40 18.82 -21.95
CA LYS A 429 22.22 17.37 -21.93
C LYS A 429 20.75 16.92 -21.78
N VAL A 430 19.81 17.84 -21.90
CA VAL A 430 18.38 17.60 -21.66
C VAL A 430 17.88 16.39 -22.46
N GLU A 431 18.23 16.24 -23.74
CA GLU A 431 17.78 15.10 -24.56
C GLU A 431 18.27 13.75 -24.00
N GLY A 432 19.53 13.66 -23.58
CA GLY A 432 20.08 12.46 -22.95
C GLY A 432 19.44 12.16 -21.59
N TYR A 433 19.07 13.18 -20.85
CA TYR A 433 18.34 13.03 -19.58
C TYR A 433 16.94 12.47 -19.81
N ILE A 434 16.24 12.94 -20.85
CA ILE A 434 14.94 12.41 -21.27
C ILE A 434 15.02 10.91 -21.55
N GLU A 435 16.02 10.50 -22.33
CA GLU A 435 16.22 9.10 -22.70
C GLU A 435 16.45 8.21 -21.47
N ASN A 436 17.21 8.68 -20.49
CA ASN A 436 17.49 7.92 -19.27
C ASN A 436 16.23 7.84 -18.38
N VAL A 437 15.62 8.96 -18.07
CA VAL A 437 14.50 9.07 -17.14
C VAL A 437 13.30 8.24 -17.60
N LEU A 438 12.93 8.30 -18.88
CA LEU A 438 11.79 7.54 -19.42
C LEU A 438 11.96 6.01 -19.33
N GLN A 439 13.19 5.50 -19.17
CA GLN A 439 13.46 4.07 -19.09
C GLN A 439 13.58 3.54 -17.65
N MET A 440 13.60 4.40 -16.63
CA MET A 440 13.63 3.97 -15.23
C MET A 440 12.31 3.32 -14.84
N GLU A 441 12.34 2.24 -14.08
CA GLU A 441 11.13 1.48 -13.73
C GLU A 441 10.10 2.32 -12.94
N ALA A 442 10.54 3.32 -12.18
CA ALA A 442 9.64 4.26 -11.51
C ALA A 442 8.81 5.09 -12.51
N VAL A 443 9.41 5.48 -13.63
CA VAL A 443 8.83 6.32 -14.67
C VAL A 443 8.20 5.49 -15.79
N ALA A 444 8.92 4.49 -16.30
CA ALA A 444 8.54 3.70 -17.47
C ALA A 444 7.16 3.04 -17.34
N CYS A 445 6.56 2.73 -18.47
CA CYS A 445 5.26 2.06 -18.56
C CYS A 445 5.16 0.80 -17.70
N LYS A 446 4.05 0.62 -16.99
CA LYS A 446 3.75 -0.55 -16.16
C LYS A 446 2.79 -1.54 -16.86
N ASP A 447 2.69 -1.50 -18.18
CA ASP A 447 1.78 -2.39 -18.95
C ASP A 447 2.01 -3.87 -18.64
N TRP A 448 3.27 -4.28 -18.43
CA TRP A 448 3.64 -5.64 -18.03
C TRP A 448 3.03 -6.09 -16.68
N LEU A 449 2.65 -5.14 -15.81
CA LEU A 449 1.93 -5.38 -14.55
C LEU A 449 0.42 -5.33 -14.77
N THR A 450 -0.08 -4.30 -15.45
CA THR A 450 -1.51 -4.06 -15.55
C THR A 450 -2.23 -5.09 -16.42
N ASN A 451 -1.52 -5.73 -17.35
CA ASN A 451 -2.11 -6.75 -18.22
C ASN A 451 -2.19 -8.16 -17.61
N LYS A 452 -1.70 -8.35 -16.38
CA LYS A 452 -1.81 -9.63 -15.67
C LYS A 452 -2.87 -9.63 -14.58
N VAL A 453 -3.44 -8.50 -14.23
CA VAL A 453 -4.44 -8.33 -13.17
C VAL A 453 -5.84 -8.11 -13.74
N ASP A 454 -6.83 -8.62 -13.03
CA ASP A 454 -8.22 -8.26 -13.27
C ASP A 454 -8.44 -6.82 -12.81
N ARG A 455 -8.82 -5.95 -13.73
CA ARG A 455 -9.02 -4.51 -13.53
C ARG A 455 -10.49 -4.09 -13.48
N SER A 456 -11.41 -5.00 -13.83
CA SER A 456 -12.82 -4.68 -14.02
C SER A 456 -13.77 -5.70 -13.39
N VAL A 457 -13.25 -6.74 -12.76
CA VAL A 457 -14.05 -7.76 -12.07
C VAL A 457 -14.97 -7.11 -11.03
N THR A 458 -16.12 -7.68 -10.76
CA THR A 458 -17.25 -7.18 -9.97
C THR A 458 -18.16 -6.17 -10.65
N GLY A 459 -17.75 -5.52 -11.73
CA GLY A 459 -18.56 -4.53 -12.45
C GLY A 459 -18.73 -3.18 -11.71
N LYS A 460 -17.95 -2.92 -10.67
CA LYS A 460 -18.02 -1.68 -9.88
C LYS A 460 -16.81 -0.75 -10.07
N VAL A 461 -15.80 -1.16 -10.84
CA VAL A 461 -14.61 -0.34 -11.07
C VAL A 461 -14.96 0.88 -11.91
N ALA A 462 -14.70 2.06 -11.40
CA ALA A 462 -14.90 3.34 -12.07
C ALA A 462 -13.62 3.89 -12.70
N ARG A 463 -12.47 3.68 -12.04
CA ARG A 463 -11.15 4.01 -12.53
C ARG A 463 -10.18 2.88 -12.17
N GLN A 464 -9.33 2.54 -13.10
CA GLN A 464 -8.22 1.61 -12.97
C GLN A 464 -6.99 2.21 -13.66
N GLN A 465 -5.88 1.51 -13.73
CA GLN A 465 -4.60 2.06 -14.16
C GLN A 465 -4.63 2.68 -15.58
N CYS A 466 -5.37 2.10 -16.50
CA CYS A 466 -5.29 2.47 -17.92
C CYS A 466 -6.27 3.58 -18.31
N ALA A 467 -5.80 4.48 -19.18
CA ALA A 467 -6.56 5.60 -19.70
C ALA A 467 -6.37 5.78 -21.21
N GLY A 468 -7.25 6.60 -21.82
CA GLY A 468 -7.16 7.04 -23.22
C GLY A 468 -7.51 5.99 -24.25
N GLU A 469 -7.30 6.34 -25.50
CA GLU A 469 -7.72 5.53 -26.67
C GLU A 469 -6.95 4.21 -26.76
N ILE A 470 -5.67 4.21 -26.44
CA ILE A 470 -4.81 3.03 -26.52
C ILE A 470 -4.57 2.35 -25.16
N GLN A 471 -5.30 2.74 -24.12
CA GLN A 471 -5.35 2.09 -22.80
C GLN A 471 -3.97 1.89 -22.17
N LEU A 472 -3.23 3.00 -21.98
CA LEU A 472 -1.94 2.98 -21.27
C LEU A 472 -2.12 3.28 -19.77
N PRO A 473 -1.28 2.70 -18.90
CA PRO A 473 -1.40 2.82 -17.44
C PRO A 473 -0.82 4.14 -16.93
N VAL A 474 -1.61 5.21 -17.05
CA VAL A 474 -1.23 6.58 -16.66
C VAL A 474 -2.22 7.22 -15.67
N ASN A 475 -3.24 6.49 -15.19
CA ASN A 475 -4.13 7.04 -14.16
C ASN A 475 -3.43 7.10 -12.80
N ASP A 476 -3.60 8.21 -12.10
CA ASP A 476 -2.98 8.53 -10.81
C ASP A 476 -3.68 7.83 -9.64
N LEU A 477 -4.96 7.56 -9.78
CA LEU A 477 -5.79 6.92 -8.77
C LEU A 477 -6.60 5.75 -9.31
N GLY A 478 -7.03 4.90 -8.40
CA GLY A 478 -8.09 3.93 -8.62
C GLY A 478 -9.39 4.33 -7.92
N ALA A 479 -10.53 3.97 -8.52
CA ALA A 479 -11.83 4.23 -7.89
C ALA A 479 -12.85 3.14 -8.19
N VAL A 480 -13.72 2.87 -7.21
CA VAL A 480 -14.79 1.88 -7.30
C VAL A 480 -16.10 2.46 -6.81
N ALA A 481 -17.20 2.06 -7.43
CA ALA A 481 -18.55 2.36 -6.94
C ALA A 481 -18.87 1.52 -5.71
N LEU A 482 -19.60 2.09 -4.76
CA LEU A 482 -20.06 1.36 -3.58
C LEU A 482 -21.30 0.49 -3.88
N ASP A 483 -22.14 0.94 -4.81
CA ASP A 483 -23.32 0.20 -5.24
C ASP A 483 -23.49 0.18 -6.76
N TYR A 484 -24.53 -0.43 -7.27
CA TYR A 484 -24.83 -0.51 -8.70
C TYR A 484 -25.58 0.72 -9.26
N ARG A 485 -25.85 1.75 -8.44
CA ARG A 485 -26.33 3.06 -8.95
C ARG A 485 -25.24 3.83 -9.65
N GLY A 486 -23.98 3.56 -9.29
CA GLY A 486 -22.81 4.10 -9.97
C GLY A 486 -22.69 5.62 -9.82
N LYS A 487 -22.92 6.14 -8.61
CA LYS A 487 -22.71 7.54 -8.26
C LYS A 487 -21.65 7.69 -7.18
N SER A 488 -21.95 7.29 -5.97
CA SER A 488 -20.99 7.34 -4.86
C SER A 488 -19.97 6.22 -4.95
N GLY A 489 -18.72 6.51 -4.57
CA GLY A 489 -17.65 5.56 -4.64
C GLY A 489 -16.56 5.81 -3.61
N ILE A 490 -15.48 5.07 -3.75
CA ILE A 490 -14.24 5.25 -3.01
C ILE A 490 -13.12 5.44 -4.02
N ALA A 491 -12.29 6.48 -3.83
CA ALA A 491 -11.00 6.61 -4.51
C ALA A 491 -9.87 6.15 -3.60
N THR A 492 -8.80 5.64 -4.19
CA THR A 492 -7.55 5.31 -3.51
C THR A 492 -6.35 5.67 -4.37
N SER A 493 -5.28 6.11 -3.72
CA SER A 493 -4.01 6.46 -4.36
C SER A 493 -2.84 6.07 -3.47
N ILE A 494 -1.62 6.19 -3.99
CA ILE A 494 -0.38 5.82 -3.31
C ILE A 494 0.64 6.94 -3.48
N GLY A 495 1.44 7.18 -2.42
CA GLY A 495 2.59 8.07 -2.47
C GLY A 495 3.76 7.52 -1.69
N HIS A 496 4.98 7.79 -2.16
CA HIS A 496 6.23 7.39 -1.51
C HIS A 496 7.43 8.18 -2.06
N ALA A 497 8.44 8.43 -1.24
CA ALA A 497 9.63 9.19 -1.64
C ALA A 497 10.92 8.69 -0.93
N PRO A 498 11.32 7.41 -1.08
CA PRO A 498 12.45 6.87 -0.33
C PRO A 498 13.80 7.48 -0.70
N ALA A 499 14.01 7.92 -1.93
CA ALA A 499 15.24 8.59 -2.33
C ALA A 499 15.35 9.99 -1.70
N VAL A 500 14.25 10.73 -1.60
CA VAL A 500 14.16 11.98 -0.83
C VAL A 500 14.41 11.71 0.66
N ALA A 501 13.82 10.66 1.21
CA ALA A 501 13.99 10.28 2.62
C ALA A 501 15.44 9.93 2.98
N LEU A 502 16.24 9.39 2.06
CA LEU A 502 17.67 9.17 2.29
C LEU A 502 18.42 10.47 2.54
N VAL A 503 18.08 11.54 1.84
CA VAL A 503 18.70 12.87 2.02
C VAL A 503 18.11 13.56 3.25
N ASP A 504 16.79 13.68 3.32
CA ASP A 504 16.07 14.23 4.47
C ASP A 504 14.83 13.36 4.81
N PRO A 505 14.85 12.65 5.94
CA PRO A 505 13.72 11.78 6.32
C PRO A 505 12.42 12.53 6.59
N ALA A 506 12.48 13.80 7.00
CA ALA A 506 11.30 14.65 7.18
C ALA A 506 10.68 15.01 5.83
N ALA A 507 11.48 15.52 4.91
CA ALA A 507 11.04 15.83 3.55
C ALA A 507 10.48 14.56 2.85
N GLY A 508 11.12 13.41 3.01
CA GLY A 508 10.63 12.15 2.46
C GLY A 508 9.21 11.78 2.91
N SER A 509 8.89 11.99 4.18
CA SER A 509 7.54 11.77 4.71
C SER A 509 6.52 12.78 4.17
N VAL A 510 6.91 14.05 4.13
CA VAL A 510 6.06 15.13 3.58
C VAL A 510 5.73 14.87 2.11
N ILE A 511 6.74 14.56 1.29
CA ILE A 511 6.55 14.27 -0.13
C ILE A 511 5.71 13.00 -0.33
N SER A 512 5.88 11.96 0.51
CA SER A 512 5.06 10.75 0.41
C SER A 512 3.56 11.03 0.64
N ILE A 513 3.21 11.90 1.58
CA ILE A 513 1.83 12.36 1.78
C ILE A 513 1.38 13.23 0.60
N ALA A 514 2.20 14.21 0.21
CA ALA A 514 1.88 15.12 -0.88
C ALA A 514 1.60 14.37 -2.19
N GLU A 515 2.42 13.37 -2.54
CA GLU A 515 2.22 12.53 -3.73
C GLU A 515 0.90 11.73 -3.65
N ALA A 516 0.60 11.11 -2.51
CA ALA A 516 -0.67 10.43 -2.35
C ALA A 516 -1.87 11.37 -2.55
N LEU A 517 -1.76 12.62 -2.11
CA LEU A 517 -2.81 13.62 -2.22
C LEU A 517 -2.91 14.22 -3.63
N THR A 518 -1.81 14.52 -4.30
CA THR A 518 -1.84 14.99 -5.70
C THR A 518 -2.33 13.91 -6.66
N ASN A 519 -2.14 12.63 -6.30
CA ASN A 519 -2.72 11.50 -7.01
C ASN A 519 -4.24 11.36 -6.80
N ILE A 520 -4.77 11.58 -5.59
CA ILE A 520 -6.21 11.41 -5.31
C ILE A 520 -7.06 12.62 -5.71
N VAL A 521 -6.45 13.79 -5.92
CA VAL A 521 -7.15 15.06 -6.16
C VAL A 521 -8.10 15.02 -7.37
N TRP A 522 -7.87 14.13 -8.31
CA TRP A 522 -8.65 13.98 -9.55
C TRP A 522 -10.05 13.41 -9.35
N ALA A 523 -10.34 12.85 -8.19
CA ALA A 523 -11.69 12.44 -7.81
C ALA A 523 -12.42 13.60 -7.11
N PRO A 524 -13.69 13.90 -7.43
CA PRO A 524 -14.49 14.88 -6.70
C PRO A 524 -14.80 14.31 -5.31
N LEU A 525 -13.99 14.64 -4.32
CA LEU A 525 -14.11 14.17 -2.96
C LEU A 525 -15.29 14.84 -2.26
N LYS A 526 -15.99 14.07 -1.42
CA LYS A 526 -17.23 14.52 -0.78
C LYS A 526 -17.05 15.79 0.03
N ASP A 527 -16.05 15.85 0.89
CA ASP A 527 -15.73 16.96 1.76
C ASP A 527 -14.26 17.39 1.60
N GLY A 528 -13.71 17.33 0.35
CA GLY A 528 -12.30 17.67 0.09
C GLY A 528 -11.32 16.88 0.93
N LEU A 529 -10.29 17.52 1.46
CA LEU A 529 -9.28 16.88 2.31
C LEU A 529 -9.83 16.26 3.58
N GLU A 530 -10.90 16.81 4.17
CA GLU A 530 -11.53 16.25 5.38
C GLU A 530 -12.06 14.82 5.17
N SER A 531 -12.34 14.41 3.93
CA SER A 531 -12.79 13.05 3.62
C SER A 531 -11.65 12.06 3.45
N VAL A 532 -10.39 12.51 3.42
CA VAL A 532 -9.22 11.66 3.20
C VAL A 532 -8.71 11.08 4.50
N SER A 533 -8.55 9.75 4.52
CA SER A 533 -7.77 9.05 5.54
C SER A 533 -6.60 8.33 4.91
N LEU A 534 -5.50 8.25 5.65
CA LEU A 534 -4.25 7.68 5.18
C LEU A 534 -3.93 6.39 5.93
N SER A 535 -3.33 5.43 5.22
CA SER A 535 -2.58 4.33 5.84
C SER A 535 -1.10 4.61 5.66
N ALA A 536 -0.34 4.66 6.74
CA ALA A 536 1.11 4.87 6.70
C ALA A 536 1.85 3.56 7.00
N ASN A 537 2.60 3.06 6.01
CA ASN A 537 3.33 1.81 6.12
C ASN A 537 4.83 2.09 6.11
N TRP A 538 5.50 1.75 7.23
CA TRP A 538 6.89 2.09 7.50
C TRP A 538 7.81 0.90 7.27
N MET A 539 8.80 1.05 6.40
CA MET A 539 9.85 0.09 6.13
C MET A 539 11.19 0.75 6.41
N TRP A 540 11.89 0.30 7.47
CA TRP A 540 13.10 1.00 7.94
C TRP A 540 14.19 0.03 8.41
N PRO A 541 15.48 0.31 8.11
CA PRO A 541 16.60 -0.51 8.55
C PRO A 541 17.02 -0.15 10.00
N CYS A 542 16.08 -0.24 10.96
CA CYS A 542 16.31 0.08 12.38
C CYS A 542 17.47 -0.72 12.99
N LYS A 543 17.95 -0.29 14.15
CA LYS A 543 19.09 -0.86 14.88
C LYS A 543 20.43 -0.71 14.15
N ASN A 544 20.47 0.05 13.06
CA ASN A 544 21.71 0.49 12.44
C ASN A 544 22.01 1.94 12.88
N PRO A 545 23.28 2.33 13.05
CA PRO A 545 23.61 3.66 13.57
C PRO A 545 22.96 4.80 12.81
N GLY A 546 22.25 5.68 13.50
CA GLY A 546 21.54 6.84 12.98
C GLY A 546 20.15 6.55 12.39
N GLU A 547 19.79 5.29 12.15
CA GLU A 547 18.55 4.95 11.46
C GLU A 547 17.31 5.03 12.36
N ASP A 548 17.45 4.77 13.67
CA ASP A 548 16.34 4.95 14.61
C ASP A 548 16.04 6.44 14.83
N ALA A 549 17.07 7.29 14.86
CA ALA A 549 16.90 8.74 14.90
C ALA A 549 16.23 9.29 13.63
N ARG A 550 16.61 8.77 12.45
CA ARG A 550 16.02 9.12 11.16
C ARG A 550 14.54 8.69 11.09
N LEU A 551 14.21 7.49 11.59
CA LEU A 551 12.83 7.04 11.66
C LEU A 551 11.99 7.97 12.55
N TYR A 552 12.51 8.34 13.72
CA TYR A 552 11.80 9.26 14.61
C TYR A 552 11.48 10.59 13.91
N LYS A 553 12.48 11.21 13.29
CA LYS A 553 12.31 12.45 12.51
C LYS A 553 11.28 12.30 11.38
N ALA A 554 11.30 11.18 10.66
CA ALA A 554 10.36 10.89 9.59
C ALA A 554 8.91 10.79 10.08
N VAL A 555 8.69 10.04 11.17
CA VAL A 555 7.35 9.85 11.76
C VAL A 555 6.81 11.15 12.35
N GLU A 556 7.66 11.93 13.02
CA GLU A 556 7.29 13.23 13.58
C GLU A 556 6.83 14.19 12.48
N ALA A 557 7.62 14.35 11.42
CA ALA A 557 7.27 15.19 10.29
C ALA A 557 6.00 14.71 9.55
N CYS A 558 5.83 13.39 9.40
CA CYS A 558 4.61 12.80 8.83
C CYS A 558 3.38 13.17 9.64
N SER A 559 3.49 13.08 10.98
CA SER A 559 2.40 13.42 11.90
C SER A 559 2.08 14.91 11.88
N ASP A 560 3.10 15.77 11.91
CA ASP A 560 2.93 17.22 11.89
C ASP A 560 2.23 17.65 10.61
N PHE A 561 2.75 17.23 9.47
CA PHE A 561 2.19 17.58 8.18
C PHE A 561 0.75 17.07 8.01
N ALA A 562 0.46 15.83 8.39
CA ALA A 562 -0.91 15.32 8.36
C ALA A 562 -1.88 16.14 9.25
N CYS A 563 -1.43 16.54 10.45
CA CYS A 563 -2.23 17.39 11.34
C CYS A 563 -2.51 18.76 10.71
N GLU A 564 -1.51 19.38 10.10
CA GLU A 564 -1.62 20.70 9.47
C GLU A 564 -2.49 20.68 8.21
N LEU A 565 -2.46 19.59 7.44
CA LEU A 565 -3.32 19.39 6.27
C LEU A 565 -4.79 19.08 6.64
N GLY A 566 -5.11 18.81 7.88
CA GLY A 566 -6.45 18.41 8.28
C GLY A 566 -6.80 16.94 7.93
N VAL A 567 -5.82 16.11 7.61
CA VAL A 567 -6.00 14.67 7.34
C VAL A 567 -5.56 13.80 8.52
N ASN A 568 -5.94 12.53 8.52
CA ASN A 568 -5.61 11.60 9.59
C ASN A 568 -4.98 10.30 9.09
N ILE A 569 -4.29 9.60 10.01
CA ILE A 569 -3.63 8.32 9.76
C ILE A 569 -4.19 7.27 10.73
N PRO A 570 -5.39 6.72 10.48
CA PRO A 570 -6.08 5.82 11.42
C PRO A 570 -5.56 4.38 11.38
N THR A 571 -4.68 4.05 10.45
CA THR A 571 -4.13 2.71 10.26
C THR A 571 -2.73 2.76 9.65
N GLY A 572 -2.00 1.68 9.76
CA GLY A 572 -0.68 1.52 9.18
C GLY A 572 -0.03 0.22 9.64
N LYS A 573 1.20 0.01 9.20
CA LYS A 573 2.03 -1.15 9.57
C LYS A 573 3.50 -0.77 9.57
N ASP A 574 4.33 -1.57 10.22
CA ASP A 574 5.77 -1.39 10.22
C ASP A 574 6.54 -2.67 9.88
N SER A 575 7.69 -2.52 9.23
CA SER A 575 8.70 -3.54 8.96
C SER A 575 10.07 -2.92 9.24
N LEU A 576 10.59 -3.11 10.46
CA LEU A 576 11.72 -2.33 10.96
C LEU A 576 13.06 -3.09 10.94
N SER A 577 13.16 -4.16 10.15
CA SER A 577 14.38 -4.95 9.94
C SER A 577 14.78 -4.97 8.46
N MET A 578 14.77 -3.80 7.81
CA MET A 578 14.97 -3.68 6.37
C MET A 578 16.46 -3.65 5.99
N THR A 579 17.18 -4.67 6.44
CA THR A 579 18.60 -4.90 6.12
C THR A 579 18.80 -6.29 5.52
N GLN A 580 19.55 -6.37 4.43
CA GLN A 580 19.99 -7.62 3.82
C GLN A 580 21.45 -7.86 4.17
N LYS A 581 21.76 -9.07 4.68
CA LYS A 581 23.12 -9.48 5.02
C LYS A 581 23.71 -10.44 3.99
N TYR A 582 24.96 -10.24 3.67
CA TYR A 582 25.79 -11.10 2.83
C TYR A 582 27.09 -11.44 3.57
N GLY A 583 27.00 -12.30 4.60
CA GLY A 583 28.07 -12.50 5.56
C GLY A 583 28.31 -11.22 6.39
N ASP A 584 29.52 -10.67 6.29
CA ASP A 584 29.89 -9.42 6.99
C ASP A 584 29.43 -8.15 6.27
N ASP A 585 29.04 -8.26 5.01
CA ASP A 585 28.54 -7.12 4.21
C ASP A 585 27.04 -6.88 4.42
N LYS A 586 26.64 -5.62 4.39
CA LYS A 586 25.24 -5.20 4.59
C LYS A 586 24.79 -4.28 3.48
N VAL A 587 23.52 -4.47 3.07
CA VAL A 587 22.80 -3.56 2.21
C VAL A 587 21.57 -3.08 2.96
N TYR A 588 21.43 -1.77 3.09
CA TYR A 588 20.31 -1.14 3.78
C TYR A 588 19.22 -0.79 2.77
N SER A 589 17.99 -1.22 3.02
CA SER A 589 16.88 -0.66 2.26
C SER A 589 16.69 0.81 2.65
N PRO A 590 16.47 1.72 1.70
CA PRO A 590 16.13 3.10 2.04
C PRO A 590 14.97 3.16 3.02
N GLY A 591 15.09 3.99 4.06
CA GLY A 591 13.98 4.25 4.95
C GLY A 591 12.79 4.77 4.16
N THR A 592 11.67 4.07 4.20
CA THR A 592 10.52 4.29 3.32
C THR A 592 9.24 4.38 4.14
N VAL A 593 8.43 5.39 3.90
CA VAL A 593 7.01 5.35 4.21
C VAL A 593 6.21 5.27 2.90
N ILE A 594 5.27 4.34 2.84
CA ILE A 594 4.28 4.29 1.76
C ILE A 594 2.95 4.75 2.34
N ILE A 595 2.40 5.78 1.75
CA ILE A 595 1.11 6.35 2.10
C ILE A 595 0.07 5.81 1.11
N SER A 596 -0.96 5.17 1.63
CA SER A 596 -2.16 4.84 0.85
C SER A 596 -3.29 5.76 1.30
N ALA A 597 -3.82 6.57 0.40
CA ALA A 597 -4.96 7.42 0.67
C ALA A 597 -6.27 6.73 0.30
N GLY A 598 -7.32 7.01 1.04
CA GLY A 598 -8.67 6.54 0.74
C GLY A 598 -9.71 7.62 1.09
N ALA A 599 -10.67 7.86 0.20
CA ALA A 599 -11.68 8.88 0.40
C ALA A 599 -13.01 8.57 -0.30
N GLU A 600 -14.12 9.07 0.25
CA GLU A 600 -15.43 9.04 -0.38
C GLU A 600 -15.47 9.95 -1.61
N VAL A 601 -15.94 9.41 -2.73
CA VAL A 601 -16.17 10.13 -3.99
C VAL A 601 -17.66 10.46 -4.13
N GLU A 602 -17.98 11.73 -4.38
CA GLU A 602 -19.35 12.20 -4.52
C GLU A 602 -20.01 11.70 -5.82
N ASP A 603 -19.26 11.73 -6.93
CA ASP A 603 -19.71 11.26 -8.22
C ASP A 603 -18.56 10.68 -9.04
N ILE A 604 -18.50 9.34 -9.12
CA ILE A 604 -17.47 8.61 -9.84
C ILE A 604 -17.42 8.92 -11.34
N LYS A 605 -18.46 9.50 -11.91
CA LYS A 605 -18.51 9.87 -13.34
C LYS A 605 -17.77 11.17 -13.63
N LYS A 606 -17.47 11.97 -12.60
CA LYS A 606 -16.74 13.23 -12.70
C LYS A 606 -15.24 13.09 -12.42
N ILE A 607 -14.72 11.88 -12.20
CA ILE A 607 -13.30 11.64 -12.00
C ILE A 607 -12.54 12.03 -13.26
N VAL A 608 -11.56 12.93 -13.12
CA VAL A 608 -10.72 13.42 -14.21
C VAL A 608 -9.69 12.35 -14.60
N SER A 609 -9.32 12.28 -15.87
CA SER A 609 -8.31 11.38 -16.42
C SER A 609 -7.10 12.17 -16.90
N PRO A 610 -5.88 11.64 -16.84
CA PRO A 610 -4.71 12.32 -17.39
C PRO A 610 -4.71 12.39 -18.93
N ALA A 611 -5.44 11.53 -19.62
CA ALA A 611 -5.45 11.47 -21.08
C ALA A 611 -5.91 12.79 -21.70
N LEU A 612 -5.03 13.44 -22.43
CA LEU A 612 -5.28 14.72 -23.10
C LEU A 612 -6.56 14.66 -23.95
N GLN A 613 -7.42 15.67 -23.84
CA GLN A 613 -8.58 15.81 -24.71
C GLN A 613 -8.17 16.48 -26.03
N ASN A 614 -8.66 15.97 -27.17
CA ASN A 614 -8.36 16.53 -28.49
C ASN A 614 -9.13 17.84 -28.76
N LYS A 615 -8.86 18.83 -27.91
CA LYS A 615 -9.45 20.17 -28.01
C LYS A 615 -8.37 21.17 -28.39
N LYS A 616 -8.17 21.35 -29.70
CA LYS A 616 -7.21 22.32 -30.23
C LYS A 616 -7.46 23.70 -29.67
N GLY A 617 -6.39 24.34 -29.18
CA GLY A 617 -6.44 25.67 -28.60
C GLY A 617 -6.83 25.71 -27.13
N SER A 618 -7.11 24.57 -26.51
CA SER A 618 -7.19 24.50 -25.03
C SER A 618 -5.78 24.63 -24.43
N TYR A 619 -5.73 24.93 -23.14
CA TYR A 619 -4.53 25.31 -22.43
C TYR A 619 -4.14 24.29 -21.40
N ILE A 620 -2.84 24.15 -21.15
CA ILE A 620 -2.29 23.41 -20.01
C ILE A 620 -1.76 24.42 -18.99
N TYR A 621 -2.20 24.25 -17.76
CA TYR A 621 -1.73 25.01 -16.61
C TYR A 621 -0.91 24.10 -15.69
N HIS A 622 0.19 24.61 -15.21
CA HIS A 622 0.90 24.08 -14.04
C HIS A 622 0.36 24.80 -12.81
N ILE A 623 0.01 24.04 -11.80
CA ILE A 623 -0.38 24.54 -10.48
C ILE A 623 0.64 23.98 -9.48
N ASP A 624 1.36 24.86 -8.80
CA ASP A 624 2.31 24.47 -7.76
C ASP A 624 1.57 24.08 -6.47
N PHE A 625 2.03 23.02 -5.82
CA PHE A 625 1.57 22.57 -4.51
C PHE A 625 2.65 22.64 -3.45
N SER A 626 3.91 22.86 -3.86
CA SER A 626 5.05 22.76 -2.96
C SER A 626 5.34 24.05 -2.19
N PHE A 627 5.06 25.20 -2.79
CA PHE A 627 5.53 26.51 -2.32
C PHE A 627 7.04 26.54 -2.05
N ASP A 628 7.81 25.73 -2.80
CA ASP A 628 9.24 25.54 -2.64
C ASP A 628 9.97 25.80 -3.96
N THR A 629 11.26 26.07 -3.89
CA THR A 629 12.12 26.15 -5.07
C THR A 629 12.29 24.78 -5.71
N LEU A 630 12.47 24.75 -7.04
CA LEU A 630 12.66 23.51 -7.79
C LEU A 630 13.99 22.85 -7.42
N LYS A 631 13.96 21.62 -6.98
CA LYS A 631 15.11 20.83 -6.52
C LYS A 631 15.15 19.47 -7.19
N LEU A 632 16.36 19.02 -7.52
CA LEU A 632 16.57 17.76 -8.26
C LEU A 632 16.91 16.57 -7.37
N GLY A 633 17.23 16.78 -6.10
CA GLY A 633 17.61 15.67 -5.22
C GLY A 633 16.47 14.67 -5.03
N GLY A 634 16.81 13.40 -4.99
CA GLY A 634 15.85 12.28 -4.90
C GLY A 634 15.06 11.98 -6.17
N SER A 635 15.15 12.80 -7.21
CA SER A 635 14.40 12.63 -8.46
C SER A 635 14.91 11.47 -9.31
N ALA A 636 14.08 10.97 -10.22
CA ALA A 636 14.47 9.98 -11.22
C ALA A 636 15.68 10.45 -12.05
N LEU A 637 15.76 11.75 -12.37
CA LEU A 637 16.95 12.28 -13.01
C LEU A 637 18.20 12.10 -12.15
N ALA A 638 18.15 12.49 -10.88
CA ALA A 638 19.28 12.33 -9.96
C ALA A 638 19.74 10.88 -9.90
N LEU A 639 18.80 9.95 -9.74
CA LEU A 639 19.06 8.51 -9.71
C LEU A 639 19.66 8.00 -11.02
N SER A 640 19.19 8.49 -12.17
CA SER A 640 19.75 8.13 -13.48
C SER A 640 21.20 8.57 -13.66
N LEU A 641 21.65 9.55 -12.86
CA LEU A 641 23.02 10.06 -12.80
C LEU A 641 23.85 9.45 -11.66
N ASN A 642 23.33 8.47 -10.94
CA ASN A 642 23.92 7.88 -9.73
C ASN A 642 24.21 8.96 -8.65
N ARG A 643 23.24 9.84 -8.42
CA ARG A 643 23.27 10.90 -7.41
C ARG A 643 22.01 10.83 -6.57
N LEU A 644 22.11 11.21 -5.31
CA LEU A 644 20.95 11.49 -4.46
C LEU A 644 20.63 12.98 -4.42
N GLY A 645 21.66 13.81 -4.51
CA GLY A 645 21.54 15.26 -4.34
C GLY A 645 21.73 15.67 -2.89
N ASP A 646 22.05 16.93 -2.69
CA ASP A 646 22.26 17.57 -1.39
C ASP A 646 21.05 18.40 -0.95
N GLU A 647 20.14 18.68 -1.87
CA GLU A 647 18.88 19.40 -1.64
C GLU A 647 17.72 18.63 -2.26
N VAL A 648 16.64 18.43 -1.48
CA VAL A 648 15.44 17.72 -1.91
C VAL A 648 14.20 18.61 -1.78
N PRO A 649 13.15 18.36 -2.61
CA PRO A 649 11.90 19.09 -2.51
C PRO A 649 11.18 18.77 -1.19
N THR A 650 10.32 19.71 -0.77
CA THR A 650 9.38 19.54 0.34
C THR A 650 8.11 20.35 0.04
N VAL A 651 7.15 20.31 0.93
CA VAL A 651 6.06 21.29 0.98
C VAL A 651 6.44 22.32 2.04
N ALA A 652 6.74 23.54 1.60
CA ALA A 652 7.24 24.59 2.48
C ALA A 652 6.11 25.27 3.30
N ASP A 653 4.87 25.23 2.79
CA ASP A 653 3.69 25.79 3.46
C ASP A 653 2.50 24.82 3.33
N PRO A 654 2.15 24.10 4.42
CA PRO A 654 1.00 23.19 4.44
C PRO A 654 -0.34 23.88 4.16
N SER A 655 -0.53 25.12 4.61
CA SER A 655 -1.77 25.85 4.35
C SER A 655 -1.93 26.16 2.87
N TYR A 656 -0.85 26.53 2.22
CA TYR A 656 -0.85 26.74 0.77
C TYR A 656 -1.18 25.43 0.00
N PHE A 657 -0.66 24.31 0.46
CA PHE A 657 -1.00 23.00 -0.13
C PHE A 657 -2.50 22.72 -0.03
N VAL A 658 -3.12 23.02 1.12
CA VAL A 658 -4.58 22.87 1.31
C VAL A 658 -5.34 23.75 0.32
N ASP A 659 -4.96 25.02 0.20
CA ASP A 659 -5.60 25.97 -0.72
C ASP A 659 -5.49 25.49 -2.18
N ALA A 660 -4.32 25.00 -2.59
CA ALA A 660 -4.09 24.44 -3.93
C ALA A 660 -4.95 23.18 -4.17
N PHE A 661 -5.02 22.28 -3.19
CA PHE A 661 -5.83 21.07 -3.29
C PHE A 661 -7.31 21.39 -3.44
N GLU A 662 -7.85 22.23 -2.57
CA GLU A 662 -9.27 22.62 -2.60
C GLU A 662 -9.63 23.45 -3.86
N ALA A 663 -8.71 24.28 -4.36
CA ALA A 663 -8.91 24.98 -5.63
C ALA A 663 -9.06 24.00 -6.80
N VAL A 664 -8.21 22.96 -6.88
CA VAL A 664 -8.33 21.91 -7.91
C VAL A 664 -9.61 21.11 -7.73
N GLN A 665 -10.01 20.80 -6.49
CA GLN A 665 -11.31 20.15 -6.22
C GLN A 665 -12.49 21.00 -6.74
N GLU A 666 -12.47 22.30 -6.53
CA GLU A 666 -13.52 23.20 -7.03
C GLU A 666 -13.54 23.28 -8.56
N LEU A 667 -12.37 23.35 -9.21
CA LEU A 667 -12.26 23.30 -10.66
C LEU A 667 -12.87 22.02 -11.26
N ILE A 668 -12.63 20.87 -10.60
CA ILE A 668 -13.19 19.57 -11.03
C ILE A 668 -14.72 19.53 -10.82
N LYS A 669 -15.20 19.93 -9.65
CA LYS A 669 -16.62 19.95 -9.31
C LYS A 669 -17.41 20.86 -10.25
N SER A 670 -16.82 22.00 -10.62
CA SER A 670 -17.37 22.96 -11.57
C SER A 670 -17.28 22.50 -13.03
N GLY A 671 -16.59 21.39 -13.34
CA GLY A 671 -16.44 20.85 -14.70
C GLY A 671 -15.51 21.64 -15.60
N LEU A 672 -14.60 22.43 -15.03
CA LEU A 672 -13.64 23.25 -15.77
C LEU A 672 -12.39 22.49 -16.22
N VAL A 673 -12.10 21.33 -15.62
CA VAL A 673 -10.93 20.50 -15.95
C VAL A 673 -11.29 19.43 -16.98
N LEU A 674 -10.61 19.44 -18.11
CA LEU A 674 -10.81 18.47 -19.20
C LEU A 674 -9.95 17.21 -19.02
N ALA A 675 -8.71 17.40 -18.58
CA ALA A 675 -7.74 16.36 -18.22
C ALA A 675 -6.81 16.89 -17.15
N GLY A 676 -6.21 16.01 -16.37
CA GLY A 676 -5.26 16.42 -15.34
C GLY A 676 -4.36 15.29 -14.92
N HIS A 677 -3.11 15.61 -14.55
CA HIS A 677 -2.07 14.70 -14.14
C HIS A 677 -1.19 15.31 -13.07
N ASP A 678 -0.73 14.50 -12.12
CA ASP A 678 0.20 14.95 -11.10
C ASP A 678 1.63 15.06 -11.65
N ILE A 679 2.50 15.78 -10.94
CA ILE A 679 3.94 15.80 -11.18
C ILE A 679 4.59 14.92 -10.11
N SER A 680 5.07 13.75 -10.54
CA SER A 680 5.74 12.77 -9.70
C SER A 680 7.05 12.29 -10.36
N ALA A 681 7.36 10.99 -10.30
CA ALA A 681 8.58 10.43 -10.86
C ALA A 681 8.82 10.85 -12.34
N GLY A 682 9.95 11.46 -12.60
CA GLY A 682 10.33 11.99 -13.90
C GLY A 682 9.95 13.45 -14.17
N GLY A 683 9.26 14.09 -13.24
CA GLY A 683 8.97 15.53 -13.26
C GLY A 683 7.93 15.96 -14.29
N MET A 684 7.85 17.27 -14.51
CA MET A 684 6.88 17.91 -15.41
C MET A 684 6.92 17.37 -16.84
N LEU A 685 8.12 17.07 -17.36
CA LEU A 685 8.25 16.56 -18.72
C LEU A 685 7.55 15.23 -18.88
N THR A 686 7.74 14.32 -17.93
CA THR A 686 7.08 13.01 -17.95
C THR A 686 5.57 13.17 -17.89
N ALA A 687 5.06 14.02 -16.99
CA ALA A 687 3.62 14.27 -16.88
C ALA A 687 3.02 14.83 -18.19
N LEU A 688 3.68 15.77 -18.85
CA LEU A 688 3.26 16.29 -20.18
C LEU A 688 3.23 15.20 -21.25
N LEU A 689 4.23 14.33 -21.29
CA LEU A 689 4.31 13.22 -22.23
C LEU A 689 3.25 12.16 -21.93
N GLU A 690 3.05 11.81 -20.68
CA GLU A 690 2.06 10.81 -20.25
C GLU A 690 0.62 11.27 -20.51
N MET A 691 0.33 12.57 -20.45
CA MET A 691 -0.96 13.09 -20.93
C MET A 691 -1.18 12.83 -22.43
N CYS A 692 -0.11 12.82 -23.23
CA CYS A 692 -0.17 12.61 -24.69
C CYS A 692 -0.09 11.13 -25.10
N PHE A 693 0.61 10.27 -24.35
CA PHE A 693 0.91 8.88 -24.72
C PHE A 693 -0.33 8.03 -25.00
N PRO A 694 -1.43 8.09 -24.23
CA PRO A 694 -2.59 7.23 -24.44
C PRO A 694 -3.50 7.70 -25.58
N LYS A 695 -3.09 8.72 -26.36
CA LYS A 695 -3.84 9.29 -27.47
C LYS A 695 -3.21 8.94 -28.81
N VAL A 696 -4.03 8.86 -29.87
CA VAL A 696 -3.56 8.65 -31.27
C VAL A 696 -3.29 9.97 -31.99
N ASN A 697 -3.83 11.08 -31.49
CA ASN A 697 -3.62 12.41 -32.01
C ASN A 697 -3.54 13.41 -30.84
N GLY A 698 -3.02 14.60 -31.10
CA GLY A 698 -2.82 15.66 -30.11
C GLY A 698 -1.36 15.77 -29.69
N GLY A 699 -0.86 16.98 -29.73
CA GLY A 699 0.47 17.39 -29.30
C GLY A 699 0.38 18.63 -28.43
N LEU A 700 1.52 19.10 -27.96
CA LEU A 700 1.63 20.27 -27.09
C LEU A 700 2.66 21.26 -27.62
N LYS A 701 2.31 22.52 -27.60
CA LYS A 701 3.26 23.62 -27.72
C LYS A 701 3.46 24.21 -26.34
N VAL A 702 4.63 23.93 -25.76
CA VAL A 702 4.99 24.30 -24.38
C VAL A 702 5.84 25.57 -24.41
N ASP A 703 5.49 26.55 -23.57
CA ASP A 703 6.23 27.77 -23.31
C ASP A 703 6.53 27.89 -21.82
N LEU A 704 7.78 27.67 -21.45
CA LEU A 704 8.23 27.70 -20.06
C LEU A 704 8.65 29.08 -19.57
N ASN A 705 8.52 30.15 -20.38
CA ASN A 705 8.90 31.50 -19.97
C ASN A 705 8.06 32.03 -18.79
N ALA A 706 6.88 31.45 -18.56
CA ALA A 706 6.05 31.81 -17.42
C ALA A 706 6.57 31.26 -16.07
N ILE A 707 7.52 30.31 -16.10
CA ILE A 707 8.12 29.73 -14.89
C ILE A 707 9.41 30.49 -14.58
N ALA A 708 9.53 30.95 -13.33
CA ALA A 708 10.61 31.84 -12.88
C ALA A 708 11.97 31.16 -12.61
N GLU A 709 12.14 29.88 -12.96
CA GLU A 709 13.41 29.14 -12.91
C GLU A 709 14.11 29.22 -14.26
N ASP A 710 15.43 29.47 -14.26
CA ASP A 710 16.21 29.59 -15.49
C ASP A 710 16.66 28.26 -16.09
N SER A 711 16.93 27.26 -15.24
CA SER A 711 17.40 25.95 -15.67
C SER A 711 16.27 25.09 -16.27
N TRP A 712 16.45 24.67 -17.52
CA TRP A 712 15.59 23.72 -18.19
C TRP A 712 15.48 22.40 -17.43
N VAL A 713 16.63 21.92 -16.94
CA VAL A 713 16.70 20.65 -16.22
C VAL A 713 15.88 20.71 -14.94
N LYS A 714 15.98 21.81 -14.18
CA LYS A 714 15.17 21.95 -12.96
C LYS A 714 13.68 22.01 -13.25
N ILE A 715 13.25 22.77 -14.25
CA ILE A 715 11.82 22.87 -14.61
C ILE A 715 11.27 21.53 -15.06
N LEU A 716 12.01 20.81 -15.91
CA LEU A 716 11.51 19.59 -16.55
C LEU A 716 11.57 18.35 -15.65
N PHE A 717 12.55 18.29 -14.73
CA PHE A 717 12.85 17.06 -14.01
C PHE A 717 12.73 17.16 -12.49
N SER A 718 12.48 18.35 -11.92
CA SER A 718 12.15 18.43 -10.49
C SER A 718 10.83 17.72 -10.20
N GLU A 719 10.82 17.00 -9.09
CA GLU A 719 9.66 16.26 -8.62
C GLU A 719 9.00 16.96 -7.42
N ASN A 720 8.99 18.29 -7.46
CA ASN A 720 8.23 19.10 -6.51
C ASN A 720 6.74 18.82 -6.70
N PRO A 721 5.96 18.66 -5.62
CA PRO A 721 4.53 18.45 -5.72
C PRO A 721 3.82 19.54 -6.52
N GLY A 722 3.07 19.14 -7.52
CA GLY A 722 2.32 20.01 -8.41
C GLY A 722 1.43 19.20 -9.34
N VAL A 723 0.59 19.88 -10.09
CA VAL A 723 -0.32 19.23 -11.05
C VAL A 723 -0.39 19.98 -12.38
N LEU A 724 -0.73 19.25 -13.43
CA LEU A 724 -1.03 19.78 -14.75
C LEU A 724 -2.52 19.64 -15.02
N ILE A 725 -3.18 20.69 -15.45
CA ILE A 725 -4.59 20.63 -15.86
C ILE A 725 -4.79 21.16 -17.28
N GLN A 726 -5.63 20.47 -18.04
CA GLN A 726 -6.11 20.93 -19.34
C GLN A 726 -7.45 21.64 -19.16
N VAL A 727 -7.58 22.84 -19.71
CA VAL A 727 -8.77 23.68 -19.59
C VAL A 727 -9.12 24.42 -20.88
N GLU A 728 -10.39 24.80 -21.07
CA GLU A 728 -10.85 25.67 -22.17
C GLU A 728 -11.10 27.11 -21.70
N ASP A 729 -11.81 27.26 -20.58
CA ASP A 729 -12.16 28.58 -20.04
C ASP A 729 -11.02 29.13 -19.17
N LYS A 730 -10.06 29.74 -19.83
CA LYS A 730 -8.92 30.38 -19.20
C LYS A 730 -9.35 31.39 -18.11
N ASN A 731 -10.34 32.24 -18.40
CA ASN A 731 -10.70 33.32 -17.49
C ASN A 731 -11.35 32.81 -16.19
N ALA A 732 -12.22 31.81 -16.30
CA ALA A 732 -12.84 31.19 -15.13
C ALA A 732 -11.80 30.50 -14.24
N VAL A 733 -10.86 29.78 -14.85
CA VAL A 733 -9.80 29.04 -14.15
C VAL A 733 -8.82 29.98 -13.46
N GLU A 734 -8.28 30.98 -14.17
CA GLU A 734 -7.34 31.95 -13.62
C GLU A 734 -7.97 32.75 -12.47
N LYS A 735 -9.25 33.14 -12.62
CA LYS A 735 -9.97 33.84 -11.57
C LYS A 735 -10.08 32.98 -10.31
N LEU A 736 -10.47 31.71 -10.43
CA LEU A 736 -10.62 30.80 -9.29
C LEU A 736 -9.28 30.61 -8.56
N LEU A 737 -8.20 30.36 -9.32
CA LEU A 737 -6.87 30.15 -8.73
C LEU A 737 -6.34 31.43 -8.07
N GLN A 738 -6.59 32.61 -8.66
CA GLN A 738 -6.23 33.91 -8.07
C GLN A 738 -7.01 34.17 -6.78
N ASP A 739 -8.33 33.91 -6.81
CA ASP A 739 -9.19 34.10 -5.64
C ASP A 739 -8.79 33.15 -4.48
N ALA A 740 -8.25 31.98 -4.81
CA ALA A 740 -7.69 31.02 -3.85
C ALA A 740 -6.25 31.33 -3.40
N GLY A 741 -5.59 32.32 -4.00
CA GLY A 741 -4.19 32.67 -3.67
C GLY A 741 -3.15 31.62 -4.13
N VAL A 742 -3.48 30.77 -5.09
CA VAL A 742 -2.65 29.67 -5.55
C VAL A 742 -1.82 30.08 -6.75
N GLY A 743 -0.53 29.70 -6.74
CA GLY A 743 0.43 29.95 -7.84
C GLY A 743 0.15 29.04 -9.03
N PHE A 744 0.09 29.61 -10.21
CA PHE A 744 -0.13 28.89 -11.45
C PHE A 744 0.59 29.53 -12.62
N ALA A 745 0.84 28.72 -13.66
CA ALA A 745 1.39 29.21 -14.93
C ALA A 745 0.69 28.50 -16.10
N GLN A 746 0.24 29.29 -17.10
CA GLN A 746 -0.14 28.71 -18.37
C GLN A 746 1.14 28.30 -19.10
N ILE A 747 1.37 27.00 -19.26
CA ILE A 747 2.64 26.49 -19.81
C ILE A 747 2.52 25.88 -21.20
N ALA A 748 1.31 25.54 -21.66
CA ALA A 748 1.17 24.95 -23.00
C ALA A 748 -0.17 25.24 -23.64
N THR A 749 -0.22 25.01 -24.96
CA THR A 749 -1.44 24.98 -25.76
C THR A 749 -1.50 23.67 -26.51
N VAL A 750 -2.70 23.07 -26.56
CA VAL A 750 -2.94 21.84 -27.30
C VAL A 750 -2.99 22.11 -28.79
N VAL A 751 -2.24 21.31 -29.56
CA VAL A 751 -2.14 21.41 -31.02
C VAL A 751 -2.45 20.06 -31.68
N ASP A 752 -2.69 20.10 -32.99
CA ASP A 752 -2.82 18.86 -33.77
C ASP A 752 -1.42 18.22 -33.98
N GLY A 753 -1.40 16.92 -34.23
CA GLY A 753 -0.16 16.17 -34.53
C GLY A 753 0.38 15.40 -33.34
N ARG A 754 1.60 14.89 -33.46
CA ARG A 754 2.28 14.05 -32.47
C ARG A 754 3.64 14.62 -32.07
N GLU A 755 3.68 15.93 -31.88
CA GLU A 755 4.88 16.63 -31.46
C GLU A 755 4.64 17.36 -30.14
N LEU A 756 5.64 17.36 -29.30
CA LEU A 756 5.73 18.16 -28.09
C LEU A 756 6.93 19.11 -28.29
N SER A 757 6.66 20.39 -28.57
CA SER A 757 7.68 21.42 -28.64
C SER A 757 7.78 22.19 -27.32
N ILE A 758 8.99 22.43 -26.84
CA ILE A 758 9.27 23.12 -25.58
C ILE A 758 10.18 24.31 -25.87
N ALA A 759 9.74 25.48 -25.49
CA ALA A 759 10.48 26.73 -25.69
C ALA A 759 10.75 27.45 -24.36
N LYS A 760 11.95 28.00 -24.18
CA LYS A 760 12.34 28.90 -23.09
C LYS A 760 13.57 29.72 -23.46
N GLY A 761 13.54 31.03 -23.21
CA GLY A 761 14.70 31.92 -23.40
C GLY A 761 15.23 31.94 -24.83
N GLY A 762 14.38 31.75 -25.84
CA GLY A 762 14.79 31.76 -27.27
C GLY A 762 15.40 30.42 -27.75
N LYS A 763 15.49 29.41 -26.90
CA LYS A 763 15.82 28.03 -27.28
C LYS A 763 14.54 27.20 -27.41
N GLU A 764 14.58 26.20 -28.29
CA GLU A 764 13.46 25.28 -28.52
C GLU A 764 13.98 23.86 -28.77
N ILE A 765 13.26 22.87 -28.21
CA ILE A 765 13.42 21.44 -28.52
C ILE A 765 12.07 20.88 -28.97
N THR A 766 12.08 19.91 -29.88
CA THR A 766 10.87 19.24 -30.34
C THR A 766 11.02 17.74 -30.19
N LEU A 767 10.08 17.11 -29.51
CA LEU A 767 10.04 15.70 -29.23
C LEU A 767 8.91 15.04 -30.05
N ASP A 768 9.23 13.94 -30.71
CA ASP A 768 8.26 13.04 -31.31
C ASP A 768 7.62 12.19 -30.20
N ILE A 769 6.34 12.44 -29.92
CA ILE A 769 5.60 11.82 -28.81
C ILE A 769 5.59 10.29 -28.95
N ASP A 770 5.45 9.77 -30.18
CA ASP A 770 5.37 8.33 -30.41
C ASP A 770 6.71 7.65 -30.17
N LYS A 771 7.83 8.29 -30.54
CA LYS A 771 9.16 7.80 -30.19
C LYS A 771 9.42 7.84 -28.69
N MET A 772 8.98 8.89 -28.00
CA MET A 772 9.12 8.99 -26.54
C MET A 772 8.25 7.93 -25.85
N ARG A 773 7.06 7.66 -26.36
CA ARG A 773 6.20 6.57 -25.86
C ARG A 773 6.87 5.20 -26.06
N ASP A 774 7.49 4.94 -27.20
CA ASP A 774 8.18 3.67 -27.46
C ASP A 774 9.37 3.49 -26.49
N LEU A 775 10.09 4.56 -26.18
CA LEU A 775 11.17 4.56 -25.23
C LEU A 775 10.67 4.31 -23.80
N TRP A 776 9.61 4.99 -23.40
CA TRP A 776 8.92 4.81 -22.11
C TRP A 776 8.33 3.40 -21.97
N PHE A 777 7.87 2.78 -23.05
CA PHE A 777 7.33 1.42 -23.06
C PHE A 777 8.42 0.33 -23.03
N LYS A 778 9.66 0.67 -23.38
CA LYS A 778 10.76 -0.30 -23.55
C LYS A 778 10.99 -1.17 -22.30
N SER A 779 11.04 -0.60 -21.10
CA SER A 779 11.25 -1.37 -19.86
C SER A 779 10.09 -2.36 -19.63
N SER A 780 8.86 -1.95 -19.91
CA SER A 780 7.70 -2.83 -19.85
C SER A 780 7.81 -4.02 -20.83
N TYR A 781 8.18 -3.76 -22.07
CA TYR A 781 8.39 -4.79 -23.07
C TYR A 781 9.49 -5.78 -22.64
N LEU A 782 10.61 -5.31 -22.12
CA LEU A 782 11.71 -6.16 -21.66
C LEU A 782 11.31 -7.09 -20.52
N LEU A 783 10.59 -6.60 -19.53
CA LEU A 783 10.08 -7.39 -18.42
C LEU A 783 9.01 -8.39 -18.88
N ASP A 784 8.13 -8.01 -19.79
CA ASP A 784 7.11 -8.91 -20.33
C ASP A 784 7.71 -10.02 -21.23
N ARG A 785 8.72 -9.70 -22.05
CA ARG A 785 9.45 -10.66 -22.87
C ARG A 785 10.08 -11.80 -22.07
N LYS A 786 10.53 -11.50 -20.85
CA LYS A 786 11.13 -12.51 -19.95
C LYS A 786 10.12 -13.52 -19.41
N LYS A 787 8.85 -13.18 -19.37
CA LYS A 787 7.76 -14.12 -19.00
C LYS A 787 7.42 -15.10 -20.11
N LYS A 788 7.57 -14.69 -21.38
CA LYS A 788 7.17 -15.47 -22.53
C LYS A 788 8.25 -16.49 -22.90
N LYS A 789 7.86 -17.74 -23.22
CA LYS A 789 8.78 -18.68 -23.84
C LYS A 789 9.31 -18.08 -25.14
N LYS A 790 10.60 -18.23 -25.44
CA LYS A 790 11.30 -17.66 -26.63
C LYS A 790 10.51 -17.76 -27.97
N LYS A 791 9.55 -18.70 -28.08
CA LYS A 791 8.75 -18.93 -29.27
C LYS A 791 7.58 -17.96 -29.44
N CYS A 792 7.02 -17.44 -28.33
CA CYS A 792 5.91 -16.47 -28.35
C CYS A 792 6.37 -15.00 -28.38
N ALA A 793 7.65 -14.73 -28.18
CA ALA A 793 8.21 -13.38 -28.17
C ALA A 793 8.58 -12.87 -29.58
N LYS A 794 8.34 -13.66 -30.63
CA LYS A 794 8.58 -13.30 -32.04
C LYS A 794 7.29 -12.95 -32.82
N GLU A 795 6.15 -13.22 -32.23
CA GLU A 795 4.82 -12.82 -32.70
C GLU A 795 4.32 -11.56 -31.95
#